data_eb891464a58ecfe51432f3b4d2b82b3c
#
_entry.id   eb891464a58ecfe51432f3b4d2b82b3c
#
_cell.length_a   1.000
_cell.length_b   1.000
_cell.length_c   1.000
_cell.angle_alpha   90.00
_cell.angle_beta   90.00
_cell.angle_gamma   90.00
#
_symmetry.space_group_name_H-M   'P 1'
#
loop_
_entity.id
_entity.type
_entity.pdbx_description
1 polymer ?
#
loop_
_entity_poly.entity_id
_entity_poly.type
_entity_poly.pdbx_seq_one_letter_code
_entity_poly.pdbx_strand_id
1 'polypeptide(L)'
;MSLKESSGSSRASRITELTTLLFLLSLIVILVFELPSEVFSPGSKSFILAIGVIGAWRYSWWFTLASRSVWYNRHVFPALRRRADSEGADQRPDALYVLCTSFRIEPEVTFSVYDALIRDAADYGVPTTIFAAIADRSDVDVIDHVMAENDWPSNVEVSYMFQKGDGKRSAMAEVLRAISRRMPSHRSLLISMDGDIQIEPGTLARSLSFFFIKDDLGALTTNNRAIVNGGDVTKEWYDLRYAQRHLMMSSMSVSERLLVLTGRYSAFRAELAIQPGFIDLVENDHIEHWRFGNFKFLSGDDKSTWFWLLKNGWKMLYIPDVYVTGFEELPDKNRFFKSSIDLMRRWYGNMLRTSGRAIALGPRRMGLFTWWSLVDQRLSMWTTLIGPSVAIMLTLFVRPSFIFAYLLWILFTRSVTATVLALQHGRFSLLWIPMLYYNQVGGGVLKTYVSFRFNRQSWSRQGISAGEPDDPRAARRQRRMGHIMHGVYVGSLLLCLAIAVGVVAPPDRMAFAILEDQSGALETSSEHARDDGYWLALALADAPEDTTVQLPSGTLRVGQRFTEKLFEVGGVRAQGFRGHGGERPTVMRLSPGLAGRVHDASDRTLDDVDRLACPTATPCRLETASGTVTLKDMDVRRIARHNG
;
A
#
# COMPACT_ATOMS: atom_id res chain seq x y z
N MET A 1 28.81 1.09 31.98
CA MET A 1 27.60 0.66 32.73
C MET A 1 26.84 -0.31 31.86
N SER A 2 26.98 -1.61 32.14
CA SER A 2 26.34 -2.68 31.32
C SER A 2 24.83 -2.51 31.38
N LEU A 3 24.24 -2.13 30.28
CA LEU A 3 22.78 -2.19 30.09
C LEU A 3 22.38 -3.66 30.07
N LYS A 4 22.15 -4.24 31.26
CA LYS A 4 21.44 -5.51 31.39
C LYS A 4 20.14 -5.36 30.61
N GLU A 5 20.01 -6.10 29.52
CA GLU A 5 18.72 -6.39 28.92
C GLU A 5 17.76 -6.76 30.05
N SER A 6 16.80 -5.87 30.32
CA SER A 6 15.70 -6.21 31.19
C SER A 6 14.81 -7.19 30.43
N SER A 7 15.14 -8.46 30.49
CA SER A 7 14.35 -9.59 29.99
C SER A 7 13.05 -9.81 30.79
N GLY A 8 12.55 -8.77 31.41
CA GLY A 8 11.27 -8.77 32.07
C GLY A 8 10.27 -7.98 31.23
N SER A 9 9.40 -8.65 30.46
CA SER A 9 8.19 -8.00 30.00
C SER A 9 7.55 -7.32 31.21
N SER A 10 7.43 -6.00 31.19
CA SER A 10 6.83 -5.29 32.32
C SER A 10 5.42 -5.84 32.56
N ARG A 11 4.93 -5.78 33.82
CA ARG A 11 3.57 -6.21 34.15
C ARG A 11 2.53 -5.54 33.23
N ALA A 12 2.79 -4.31 32.83
CA ALA A 12 1.99 -3.55 31.88
C ALA A 12 1.99 -4.19 30.47
N SER A 13 3.14 -4.64 29.96
CA SER A 13 3.24 -5.32 28.66
C SER A 13 2.43 -6.63 28.64
N ARG A 14 2.51 -7.43 29.71
CA ARG A 14 1.71 -8.68 29.82
C ARG A 14 0.20 -8.39 29.87
N ILE A 15 -0.22 -7.35 30.57
CA ILE A 15 -1.63 -6.95 30.61
C ILE A 15 -2.08 -6.51 29.22
N THR A 16 -1.30 -5.71 28.51
CA THR A 16 -1.62 -5.25 27.14
C THR A 16 -1.72 -6.43 26.18
N GLU A 17 -0.83 -7.41 26.26
CA GLU A 17 -0.90 -8.61 25.42
C GLU A 17 -2.13 -9.47 25.76
N LEU A 18 -2.40 -9.69 27.04
CA LEU A 18 -3.58 -10.45 27.49
C LEU A 18 -4.88 -9.80 27.06
N THR A 19 -5.01 -8.47 27.23
CA THR A 19 -6.20 -7.73 26.77
C THR A 19 -6.37 -7.78 25.27
N THR A 20 -5.26 -7.71 24.50
CA THR A 20 -5.30 -7.86 23.03
C THR A 20 -5.72 -9.26 22.65
N LEU A 21 -5.18 -10.30 23.31
CA LEU A 21 -5.58 -11.68 23.08
C LEU A 21 -7.07 -11.90 23.37
N LEU A 22 -7.56 -11.43 24.51
CA LEU A 22 -8.97 -11.54 24.89
C LEU A 22 -9.87 -10.80 23.88
N PHE A 23 -9.48 -9.61 23.46
CA PHE A 23 -10.18 -8.86 22.40
C PHE A 23 -10.24 -9.64 21.09
N LEU A 24 -9.13 -10.18 20.62
CA LEU A 24 -9.07 -10.97 19.39
C LEU A 24 -9.89 -12.25 19.48
N LEU A 25 -9.82 -12.96 20.61
CA LEU A 25 -10.63 -14.16 20.84
C LEU A 25 -12.12 -13.85 20.89
N SER A 26 -12.52 -12.76 21.58
CA SER A 26 -13.92 -12.30 21.60
C SER A 26 -14.39 -11.93 20.19
N LEU A 27 -13.56 -11.25 19.41
CA LEU A 27 -13.87 -10.90 18.03
C LEU A 27 -14.05 -12.16 17.17
N ILE A 28 -13.17 -13.16 17.29
CA ILE A 28 -13.30 -14.45 16.58
C ILE A 28 -14.61 -15.13 16.95
N VAL A 29 -14.94 -15.22 18.24
CA VAL A 29 -16.19 -15.84 18.70
C VAL A 29 -17.39 -15.13 18.10
N ILE A 30 -17.48 -13.81 18.21
CA ILE A 30 -18.56 -13.01 17.62
C ILE A 30 -18.65 -13.27 16.11
N LEU A 31 -17.52 -13.20 15.40
CA LEU A 31 -17.47 -13.40 13.96
C LEU A 31 -17.95 -14.80 13.54
N VAL A 32 -17.59 -15.85 14.29
CA VAL A 32 -18.02 -17.23 13.99
C VAL A 32 -19.52 -17.40 14.18
N PHE A 33 -20.11 -16.79 15.22
CA PHE A 33 -21.55 -16.93 15.49
C PHE A 33 -22.42 -16.03 14.61
N GLU A 34 -21.93 -14.86 14.22
CA GLU A 34 -22.69 -13.88 13.43
C GLU A 34 -22.53 -14.03 11.91
N LEU A 35 -21.61 -14.89 11.44
CA LEU A 35 -21.37 -15.08 10.02
C LEU A 35 -22.41 -16.03 9.40
N PRO A 36 -23.24 -15.55 8.47
CA PRO A 36 -24.15 -16.41 7.71
C PRO A 36 -23.35 -17.42 6.87
N SER A 37 -23.80 -18.66 6.82
CA SER A 37 -23.16 -19.73 6.02
C SER A 37 -23.01 -19.36 4.53
N GLU A 38 -23.88 -18.50 4.02
CA GLU A 38 -23.87 -17.98 2.64
C GLU A 38 -22.64 -17.16 2.29
N VAL A 39 -21.98 -16.54 3.29
CA VAL A 39 -20.75 -15.77 3.09
C VAL A 39 -19.58 -16.66 2.70
N PHE A 40 -19.61 -17.92 3.09
CA PHE A 40 -18.59 -18.91 2.74
C PHE A 40 -18.87 -19.62 1.41
N SER A 41 -19.98 -19.29 0.73
CA SER A 41 -20.29 -19.84 -0.58
C SER A 41 -19.35 -19.28 -1.65
N PRO A 42 -18.47 -20.12 -2.26
CA PRO A 42 -17.49 -19.65 -3.26
C PRO A 42 -18.12 -19.04 -4.51
N GLY A 43 -19.40 -19.28 -4.74
CA GLY A 43 -20.15 -18.77 -5.89
C GLY A 43 -20.79 -17.40 -5.69
N SER A 44 -20.72 -16.80 -4.51
CA SER A 44 -21.30 -15.47 -4.32
C SER A 44 -20.47 -14.39 -5.03
N LYS A 45 -21.11 -13.60 -5.90
CA LYS A 45 -20.46 -12.48 -6.61
C LYS A 45 -19.80 -11.51 -5.63
N SER A 46 -20.35 -11.34 -4.44
CA SER A 46 -19.86 -10.47 -3.38
C SER A 46 -18.55 -10.96 -2.77
N PHE A 47 -18.37 -12.28 -2.61
CA PHE A 47 -17.12 -12.86 -2.12
C PHE A 47 -15.99 -12.68 -3.14
N ILE A 48 -16.26 -12.91 -4.43
CA ILE A 48 -15.31 -12.72 -5.52
C ILE A 48 -14.89 -11.26 -5.64
N LEU A 49 -15.80 -10.30 -5.44
CA LEU A 49 -15.49 -8.87 -5.43
C LEU A 49 -14.68 -8.42 -4.21
N ALA A 50 -14.96 -8.95 -3.03
CA ALA A 50 -14.23 -8.59 -1.80
C ALA A 50 -12.77 -9.06 -1.81
N ILE A 51 -12.50 -10.23 -2.39
CA ILE A 51 -11.14 -10.80 -2.54
C ILE A 51 -10.53 -10.44 -3.90
N GLY A 52 -11.30 -10.41 -4.93
CA GLY A 52 -11.11 -10.04 -6.33
C GLY A 52 -9.69 -9.96 -6.88
N VAL A 53 -9.56 -9.57 -8.11
CA VAL A 53 -8.29 -9.40 -8.86
C VAL A 53 -7.28 -8.52 -8.11
N ILE A 54 -7.75 -7.47 -7.42
CA ILE A 54 -6.89 -6.56 -6.65
C ILE A 54 -6.34 -7.26 -5.42
N GLY A 55 -7.16 -8.05 -4.72
CA GLY A 55 -6.72 -8.85 -3.58
C GLY A 55 -5.69 -9.89 -4.01
N ALA A 56 -5.97 -10.65 -5.05
CA ALA A 56 -5.05 -11.63 -5.61
C ALA A 56 -3.71 -11.00 -5.99
N TRP A 57 -3.72 -9.86 -6.70
CA TRP A 57 -2.51 -9.12 -7.01
C TRP A 57 -1.76 -8.67 -5.74
N ARG A 58 -2.44 -8.07 -4.76
CA ARG A 58 -1.80 -7.56 -3.53
C ARG A 58 -1.16 -8.68 -2.71
N TYR A 59 -1.84 -9.83 -2.56
CA TYR A 59 -1.32 -10.98 -1.81
C TYR A 59 -0.20 -11.69 -2.57
N SER A 60 -0.31 -11.86 -3.88
CA SER A 60 0.77 -12.43 -4.71
C SER A 60 2.03 -11.56 -4.65
N TRP A 61 1.86 -10.25 -4.71
CA TRP A 61 2.98 -9.32 -4.59
C TRP A 61 3.64 -9.38 -3.22
N TRP A 62 2.82 -9.39 -2.15
CA TRP A 62 3.34 -9.55 -0.80
C TRP A 62 4.07 -10.89 -0.62
N PHE A 63 3.52 -11.97 -1.12
CA PHE A 63 4.15 -13.29 -1.12
C PHE A 63 5.49 -13.28 -1.86
N THR A 64 5.55 -12.63 -3.02
CA THR A 64 6.80 -12.45 -3.77
C THR A 64 7.85 -11.71 -2.95
N LEU A 65 7.47 -10.62 -2.27
CA LEU A 65 8.39 -9.87 -1.40
C LEU A 65 8.88 -10.72 -0.22
N ALA A 66 7.98 -11.47 0.43
CA ALA A 66 8.31 -12.34 1.55
C ALA A 66 9.24 -13.49 1.11
N SER A 67 8.94 -14.16 -0.01
CA SER A 67 9.77 -15.24 -0.55
C SER A 67 11.16 -14.76 -0.92
N ARG A 68 11.27 -13.60 -1.58
CA ARG A 68 12.57 -12.98 -1.90
C ARG A 68 13.36 -12.60 -0.65
N SER A 69 12.68 -12.12 0.39
CA SER A 69 13.32 -11.82 1.68
C SER A 69 13.89 -13.08 2.33
N VAL A 70 13.11 -14.16 2.37
CA VAL A 70 13.59 -15.46 2.87
C VAL A 70 14.76 -15.98 2.04
N TRP A 71 14.67 -15.88 0.71
CA TRP A 71 15.75 -16.28 -0.19
C TRP A 71 17.03 -15.49 0.04
N TYR A 72 16.92 -14.16 0.20
CA TYR A 72 18.06 -13.30 0.52
C TYR A 72 18.73 -13.72 1.83
N ASN A 73 17.95 -13.80 2.90
CA ASN A 73 18.48 -14.06 4.24
C ASN A 73 19.04 -15.48 4.42
N ARG A 74 18.52 -16.48 3.69
CA ARG A 74 18.95 -17.88 3.81
C ARG A 74 20.02 -18.31 2.82
N HIS A 75 20.08 -17.70 1.65
CA HIS A 75 20.96 -18.17 0.56
C HIS A 75 21.90 -17.07 0.07
N VAL A 76 21.36 -15.92 -0.37
CA VAL A 76 22.18 -14.87 -1.00
C VAL A 76 23.10 -14.20 0.00
N PHE A 77 22.54 -13.70 1.09
CA PHE A 77 23.32 -12.97 2.08
C PHE A 77 24.39 -13.84 2.80
N PRO A 78 24.13 -15.07 3.25
CA PRO A 78 25.18 -15.91 3.83
C PRO A 78 26.34 -16.21 2.88
N ALA A 79 26.09 -16.32 1.57
CA ALA A 79 27.15 -16.46 0.58
C ALA A 79 27.97 -15.18 0.43
N LEU A 80 27.31 -14.01 0.38
CA LEU A 80 27.98 -12.71 0.36
C LEU A 80 28.79 -12.47 1.65
N ARG A 81 28.24 -12.85 2.82
CA ARG A 81 28.91 -12.71 4.11
C ARG A 81 30.18 -13.53 4.15
N ARG A 82 30.12 -14.82 3.77
CA ARG A 82 31.34 -15.68 3.71
C ARG A 82 32.40 -15.08 2.80
N ARG A 83 32.02 -14.53 1.64
CA ARG A 83 32.97 -13.84 0.76
C ARG A 83 33.54 -12.59 1.41
N ALA A 84 32.71 -11.77 2.05
CA ALA A 84 33.16 -10.58 2.77
C ALA A 84 34.14 -10.92 3.91
N ASP A 85 33.88 -12.02 4.62
CA ASP A 85 34.73 -12.49 5.71
C ASP A 85 36.04 -13.14 5.23
N SER A 86 36.08 -13.75 4.02
CA SER A 86 37.27 -14.39 3.47
C SER A 86 38.10 -13.49 2.55
N GLU A 87 37.44 -12.71 1.69
CA GLU A 87 38.12 -11.88 0.66
C GLU A 87 38.26 -10.42 1.09
N GLY A 88 37.28 -9.92 1.90
CA GLY A 88 37.17 -8.53 2.30
C GLY A 88 37.66 -8.21 3.72
N ALA A 89 37.79 -9.23 4.60
CA ALA A 89 38.10 -9.00 6.02
C ALA A 89 39.50 -8.41 6.25
N ASP A 90 40.48 -8.80 5.44
CA ASP A 90 41.85 -8.29 5.52
C ASP A 90 42.06 -6.98 4.76
N GLN A 91 41.08 -6.59 3.94
CA GLN A 91 41.12 -5.35 3.21
C GLN A 91 40.59 -4.19 4.06
N ARG A 92 41.27 -3.06 3.99
CA ARG A 92 40.91 -1.84 4.71
C ARG A 92 40.79 -0.68 3.74
N PRO A 93 39.89 0.28 4.00
CA PRO A 93 39.92 1.54 3.29
C PRO A 93 41.16 2.36 3.65
N ASP A 94 41.61 3.20 2.76
CA ASP A 94 42.74 4.08 3.01
C ASP A 94 42.43 5.13 4.08
N ALA A 95 41.16 5.57 4.10
CA ALA A 95 40.62 6.47 5.12
C ALA A 95 39.11 6.23 5.29
N LEU A 96 38.62 6.46 6.49
CA LEU A 96 37.22 6.43 6.83
C LEU A 96 36.75 7.83 7.26
N TYR A 97 35.69 8.32 6.65
CA TYR A 97 35.02 9.55 7.04
C TYR A 97 33.66 9.22 7.64
N VAL A 98 33.34 9.81 8.79
CA VAL A 98 32.04 9.65 9.41
C VAL A 98 31.36 11.01 9.49
N LEU A 99 30.20 11.14 8.86
CA LEU A 99 29.32 12.29 8.94
C LEU A 99 28.23 11.98 9.94
N CYS A 100 28.32 12.57 11.14
CA CYS A 100 27.34 12.41 12.21
C CYS A 100 26.59 13.73 12.41
N THR A 101 25.26 13.73 12.23
CA THR A 101 24.44 14.95 12.37
C THR A 101 23.65 14.93 13.66
N SER A 102 23.89 15.88 14.56
CA SER A 102 23.21 16.02 15.84
C SER A 102 22.42 17.32 15.91
N PHE A 103 21.20 17.25 16.44
CA PHE A 103 20.38 18.43 16.66
C PHE A 103 19.48 18.22 17.89
N ARG A 104 19.78 18.93 18.98
CA ARG A 104 19.05 18.89 20.26
C ARG A 104 18.84 17.45 20.75
N ILE A 105 19.92 16.70 20.87
CA ILE A 105 19.93 15.33 21.39
C ILE A 105 20.30 15.41 22.87
N GLU A 106 19.70 14.54 23.67
CA GLU A 106 20.02 14.44 25.10
C GLU A 106 21.50 14.10 25.29
N PRO A 107 22.21 14.72 26.25
CA PRO A 107 23.65 14.53 26.45
C PRO A 107 24.06 13.06 26.66
N GLU A 108 23.25 12.29 27.37
CA GLU A 108 23.51 10.87 27.61
C GLU A 108 23.44 10.03 26.32
N VAL A 109 22.56 10.43 25.38
CA VAL A 109 22.48 9.81 24.06
C VAL A 109 23.68 10.21 23.22
N THR A 110 24.06 11.49 23.21
CA THR A 110 25.26 11.99 22.53
C THR A 110 26.50 11.25 23.03
N PHE A 111 26.69 11.13 24.35
CA PHE A 111 27.78 10.38 24.95
C PHE A 111 27.80 8.92 24.46
N SER A 112 26.68 8.23 24.57
CA SER A 112 26.55 6.81 24.19
C SER A 112 26.86 6.58 22.70
N VAL A 113 26.42 7.47 21.83
CA VAL A 113 26.65 7.39 20.38
C VAL A 113 28.13 7.61 20.05
N TYR A 114 28.75 8.65 20.59
CA TYR A 114 30.14 8.96 20.28
C TYR A 114 31.12 7.99 20.96
N ASP A 115 30.88 7.52 22.18
CA ASP A 115 31.69 6.47 22.81
C ASP A 115 31.68 5.19 21.94
N ALA A 116 30.50 4.72 21.53
CA ALA A 116 30.40 3.54 20.68
C ALA A 116 31.08 3.72 19.32
N LEU A 117 30.93 4.90 18.71
CA LEU A 117 31.50 5.19 17.40
C LEU A 117 33.03 5.31 17.45
N ILE A 118 33.58 6.06 18.42
CA ILE A 118 35.03 6.24 18.58
C ILE A 118 35.70 4.93 18.92
N ARG A 119 35.10 4.13 19.80
CA ARG A 119 35.59 2.79 20.17
C ARG A 119 35.65 1.85 18.96
N ASP A 120 34.59 1.75 18.19
CA ASP A 120 34.55 0.87 17.03
C ASP A 120 35.50 1.36 15.92
N ALA A 121 35.69 2.69 15.78
CA ALA A 121 36.66 3.28 14.86
C ALA A 121 38.12 3.02 15.31
N ALA A 122 38.40 3.13 16.59
CA ALA A 122 39.70 2.79 17.17
C ALA A 122 40.05 1.30 16.94
N ASP A 123 39.11 0.41 17.27
CA ASP A 123 39.26 -1.03 17.06
C ASP A 123 39.40 -1.42 15.59
N TYR A 124 38.75 -0.67 14.68
CA TYR A 124 38.86 -0.90 13.25
C TYR A 124 40.25 -0.57 12.70
N GLY A 125 40.97 0.35 13.34
CA GLY A 125 42.40 0.61 13.11
C GLY A 125 42.73 1.38 11.83
N VAL A 126 41.75 2.01 11.18
CA VAL A 126 41.91 2.80 9.94
C VAL A 126 41.91 4.30 10.28
N PRO A 127 42.70 5.14 9.61
CA PRO A 127 42.60 6.58 9.77
C PRO A 127 41.17 7.06 9.60
N THR A 128 40.55 7.51 10.69
CA THR A 128 39.13 7.83 10.76
C THR A 128 38.93 9.27 11.19
N THR A 129 38.24 10.06 10.36
CA THR A 129 37.83 11.42 10.74
C THR A 129 36.32 11.45 10.97
N ILE A 130 35.89 11.75 12.17
CA ILE A 130 34.48 11.91 12.55
C ILE A 130 34.13 13.39 12.46
N PHE A 131 33.29 13.77 11.51
CA PHE A 131 32.73 15.11 11.38
C PHE A 131 31.45 15.18 12.22
N ALA A 132 31.56 15.79 13.39
CA ALA A 132 30.43 16.07 14.27
C ALA A 132 29.73 17.35 13.81
N ALA A 133 28.65 17.19 13.04
CA ALA A 133 27.82 18.32 12.60
C ALA A 133 26.76 18.61 13.68
N ILE A 134 27.08 19.52 14.57
CA ILE A 134 26.39 19.85 15.83
C ILE A 134 25.73 21.22 15.78
N ALA A 135 24.68 21.41 16.59
CA ALA A 135 23.97 22.68 16.69
C ALA A 135 24.30 23.47 17.96
N ASP A 136 24.72 22.80 19.02
CA ASP A 136 24.98 23.38 20.32
C ASP A 136 26.44 23.13 20.76
N ARG A 137 27.03 24.08 21.50
CA ARG A 137 28.35 23.90 22.07
C ARG A 137 28.40 22.86 23.18
N SER A 138 27.33 22.65 23.89
CA SER A 138 27.23 21.58 24.89
C SER A 138 27.49 20.20 24.31
N ASP A 139 27.20 19.98 23.01
CA ASP A 139 27.54 18.71 22.34
C ASP A 139 29.08 18.55 22.25
N VAL A 140 29.85 19.67 22.09
CA VAL A 140 31.33 19.62 22.10
C VAL A 140 31.84 19.12 23.43
N ASP A 141 31.33 19.69 24.53
CA ASP A 141 31.80 19.35 25.89
C ASP A 141 31.59 17.85 26.18
N VAL A 142 30.46 17.29 25.72
CA VAL A 142 30.17 15.85 25.86
C VAL A 142 31.14 15.01 25.01
N ILE A 143 31.37 15.39 23.75
CA ILE A 143 32.27 14.66 22.85
C ILE A 143 33.70 14.74 23.31
N ASP A 144 34.17 15.92 23.75
CA ASP A 144 35.51 16.13 24.30
C ASP A 144 35.71 15.30 25.59
N HIS A 145 34.66 15.16 26.41
CA HIS A 145 34.70 14.29 27.56
C HIS A 145 34.91 12.82 27.15
N VAL A 146 34.19 12.32 26.13
CA VAL A 146 34.39 10.96 25.56
C VAL A 146 35.83 10.81 25.06
N MET A 147 36.36 11.83 24.39
CA MET A 147 37.75 11.79 23.90
C MET A 147 38.79 11.79 25.02
N ALA A 148 38.48 12.41 26.16
CA ALA A 148 39.39 12.50 27.31
C ALA A 148 39.31 11.27 28.26
N GLU A 149 38.22 10.52 28.26
CA GLU A 149 38.04 9.37 29.18
C GLU A 149 38.95 8.18 28.86
N ASN A 150 39.49 8.07 27.65
CA ASN A 150 40.33 6.96 27.23
C ASN A 150 41.51 7.45 26.38
N ASP A 151 42.63 6.74 26.45
CA ASP A 151 43.76 6.91 25.54
C ASP A 151 43.39 6.29 24.16
N TRP A 152 42.68 7.06 23.36
CA TRP A 152 42.31 6.59 22.02
C TRP A 152 43.55 6.57 21.10
N PRO A 153 43.65 5.56 20.21
CA PRO A 153 44.70 5.54 19.22
C PRO A 153 44.66 6.77 18.32
N SER A 154 45.81 7.22 17.86
CA SER A 154 45.96 8.41 17.00
C SER A 154 45.31 8.31 15.61
N ASN A 155 44.69 7.16 15.31
CA ASN A 155 43.95 6.93 14.06
C ASN A 155 42.53 7.52 14.06
N VAL A 156 42.02 8.03 15.18
CA VAL A 156 40.68 8.64 15.27
C VAL A 156 40.79 10.13 15.56
N GLU A 157 40.23 10.95 14.70
CA GLU A 157 40.15 12.43 14.81
C GLU A 157 38.66 12.84 14.83
N VAL A 158 38.29 13.77 15.73
CA VAL A 158 36.98 14.42 15.72
C VAL A 158 37.12 15.85 15.22
N SER A 159 36.31 16.21 14.22
CA SER A 159 36.25 17.54 13.63
C SER A 159 34.85 18.14 13.81
N TYR A 160 34.76 19.25 14.54
CA TYR A 160 33.50 19.91 14.82
C TYR A 160 33.05 20.83 13.69
N MET A 161 31.77 20.69 13.29
CA MET A 161 31.14 21.55 12.30
C MET A 161 29.84 22.11 12.85
N PHE A 162 29.82 23.42 13.13
CA PHE A 162 28.64 24.09 13.67
C PHE A 162 27.61 24.35 12.57
N GLN A 163 26.39 23.88 12.78
CA GLN A 163 25.27 24.10 11.87
C GLN A 163 24.83 25.58 11.96
N LYS A 164 24.69 26.22 10.80
CA LYS A 164 24.24 27.62 10.70
C LYS A 164 22.73 27.82 10.86
N GLY A 165 21.98 26.77 11.15
CA GLY A 165 20.53 26.85 11.30
C GLY A 165 19.73 26.60 10.00
N ASP A 166 20.39 26.38 8.86
CA ASP A 166 19.76 26.11 7.55
C ASP A 166 19.24 24.67 7.39
N GLY A 167 19.30 23.89 8.48
CA GLY A 167 18.80 22.53 8.56
C GLY A 167 19.83 21.45 8.24
N LYS A 168 19.44 20.18 8.46
CA LYS A 168 20.30 19.00 8.33
C LYS A 168 20.96 18.89 6.94
N ARG A 169 20.25 19.21 5.87
CA ARG A 169 20.74 19.10 4.48
C ARG A 169 21.94 20.02 4.23
N SER A 170 21.88 21.26 4.70
CA SER A 170 22.98 22.21 4.61
C SER A 170 24.19 21.72 5.40
N ALA A 171 23.99 21.28 6.65
CA ALA A 171 25.04 20.72 7.48
C ALA A 171 25.74 19.51 6.82
N MET A 172 24.98 18.59 6.26
CA MET A 172 25.53 17.44 5.50
C MET A 172 26.38 17.90 4.31
N ALA A 173 25.89 18.87 3.54
CA ALA A 173 26.62 19.38 2.37
C ALA A 173 27.93 20.11 2.76
N GLU A 174 27.95 20.85 3.87
CA GLU A 174 29.16 21.48 4.40
C GLU A 174 30.20 20.44 4.79
N VAL A 175 29.80 19.36 5.49
CA VAL A 175 30.69 18.24 5.82
C VAL A 175 31.21 17.56 4.56
N LEU A 176 30.33 17.24 3.58
CA LEU A 176 30.78 16.63 2.33
C LEU A 176 31.79 17.49 1.56
N ARG A 177 31.65 18.83 1.59
CA ARG A 177 32.65 19.75 1.03
C ARG A 177 33.96 19.73 1.84
N ALA A 178 33.90 19.60 3.17
CA ALA A 178 35.09 19.47 4.00
C ALA A 178 35.84 18.17 3.69
N ILE A 179 35.10 17.04 3.53
CA ILE A 179 35.69 15.76 3.12
C ILE A 179 36.29 15.86 1.70
N SER A 180 35.61 16.54 0.77
CA SER A 180 36.12 16.73 -0.58
C SER A 180 37.49 17.44 -0.61
N ARG A 181 37.72 18.42 0.29
CA ARG A 181 39.02 19.12 0.42
C ARG A 181 40.14 18.23 0.95
N ARG A 182 39.80 17.10 1.61
CA ARG A 182 40.79 16.10 2.04
C ARG A 182 41.17 15.13 0.90
N MET A 183 40.57 15.29 -0.30
CA MET A 183 40.87 14.53 -1.50
C MET A 183 40.87 12.99 -1.23
N PRO A 184 39.74 12.41 -0.79
CA PRO A 184 39.67 10.99 -0.48
C PRO A 184 40.05 10.14 -1.68
N SER A 185 40.83 9.08 -1.44
CA SER A 185 41.18 8.10 -2.47
C SER A 185 39.93 7.29 -2.91
N HIS A 186 40.05 6.58 -4.01
CA HIS A 186 39.01 5.67 -4.51
C HIS A 186 38.68 4.53 -3.55
N ARG A 187 39.60 4.19 -2.61
CA ARG A 187 39.39 3.19 -1.56
C ARG A 187 38.84 3.77 -0.26
N SER A 188 38.73 5.09 -0.16
CA SER A 188 38.16 5.74 1.03
C SER A 188 36.65 5.55 1.10
N LEU A 189 36.12 5.38 2.30
CA LEU A 189 34.70 5.20 2.56
C LEU A 189 34.13 6.33 3.41
N LEU A 190 32.85 6.58 3.25
CA LEU A 190 32.08 7.55 4.03
C LEU A 190 30.91 6.85 4.72
N ILE A 191 30.73 7.10 5.99
CA ILE A 191 29.52 6.73 6.75
C ILE A 191 28.72 7.99 7.00
N SER A 192 27.44 7.96 6.72
CA SER A 192 26.46 8.99 7.11
C SER A 192 25.49 8.41 8.13
N MET A 193 25.41 9.04 9.31
CA MET A 193 24.54 8.60 10.39
C MET A 193 23.93 9.79 11.16
N ASP A 194 22.78 9.53 11.77
CA ASP A 194 22.14 10.48 12.68
C ASP A 194 22.78 10.38 14.08
N GLY A 195 22.88 11.50 14.80
CA GLY A 195 23.50 11.56 16.12
C GLY A 195 22.70 10.93 17.26
N ASP A 196 21.51 10.37 16.96
CA ASP A 196 20.72 9.56 17.87
C ASP A 196 20.83 8.04 17.56
N ILE A 197 21.89 7.64 16.85
CA ILE A 197 22.12 6.25 16.44
C ILE A 197 23.41 5.71 17.04
N GLN A 198 23.28 4.72 17.87
CA GLN A 198 24.40 3.96 18.46
C GLN A 198 24.73 2.76 17.57
N ILE A 199 26.00 2.58 17.24
CA ILE A 199 26.47 1.38 16.54
C ILE A 199 26.85 0.29 17.53
N GLU A 200 26.77 -0.98 17.11
CA GLU A 200 27.24 -2.11 17.91
C GLU A 200 28.75 -2.36 17.67
N PRO A 201 29.48 -2.94 18.61
CA PRO A 201 30.89 -3.28 18.41
C PRO A 201 31.10 -4.15 17.17
N GLY A 202 32.12 -3.84 16.38
CA GLY A 202 32.43 -4.51 15.12
C GLY A 202 31.55 -4.13 13.94
N THR A 203 30.68 -3.13 14.08
CA THR A 203 29.82 -2.64 12.99
C THR A 203 30.62 -2.20 11.76
N LEU A 204 31.72 -1.47 11.95
CA LEU A 204 32.57 -1.00 10.85
C LEU A 204 33.21 -2.16 10.10
N ALA A 205 33.88 -3.05 10.81
CA ALA A 205 34.55 -4.20 10.21
C ALA A 205 33.56 -5.08 9.42
N ARG A 206 32.41 -5.39 10.02
CA ARG A 206 31.40 -6.27 9.44
C ARG A 206 30.62 -5.65 8.30
N SER A 207 30.44 -4.34 8.29
CA SER A 207 29.67 -3.68 7.22
C SER A 207 30.54 -3.24 6.04
N LEU A 208 31.75 -2.72 6.30
CA LEU A 208 32.56 -2.12 5.24
C LEU A 208 33.28 -3.13 4.34
N SER A 209 33.49 -4.37 4.82
CA SER A 209 34.10 -5.47 4.04
C SER A 209 33.40 -5.74 2.71
N PHE A 210 32.11 -5.45 2.59
CA PHE A 210 31.35 -5.66 1.36
C PHE A 210 31.81 -4.78 0.19
N PHE A 211 32.39 -3.60 0.45
CA PHE A 211 32.90 -2.71 -0.59
C PHE A 211 34.11 -3.30 -1.34
N PHE A 212 34.82 -4.22 -0.71
CA PHE A 212 36.02 -4.84 -1.27
C PHE A 212 35.74 -6.11 -2.09
N ILE A 213 34.53 -6.65 -1.98
CA ILE A 213 34.12 -7.82 -2.76
C ILE A 213 33.19 -7.44 -3.94
N LYS A 214 32.80 -6.15 -4.05
CA LYS A 214 31.88 -5.65 -5.09
C LYS A 214 32.25 -4.23 -5.51
N ASP A 215 32.94 -4.10 -6.65
CA ASP A 215 33.39 -2.81 -7.16
C ASP A 215 32.25 -1.89 -7.58
N ASP A 216 31.11 -2.45 -7.98
CA ASP A 216 29.93 -1.72 -8.41
C ASP A 216 28.97 -1.36 -7.23
N LEU A 217 29.36 -1.68 -5.99
CA LEU A 217 28.63 -1.30 -4.80
C LEU A 217 28.91 0.16 -4.45
N GLY A 218 27.89 1.02 -4.64
CA GLY A 218 28.00 2.45 -4.31
C GLY A 218 27.63 2.78 -2.87
N ALA A 219 26.72 2.01 -2.27
CA ALA A 219 26.32 2.19 -0.88
C ALA A 219 25.72 0.93 -0.25
N LEU A 220 25.75 0.90 1.07
CA LEU A 220 25.02 -0.09 1.86
C LEU A 220 24.34 0.53 3.08
N THR A 221 23.40 -0.20 3.66
CA THR A 221 22.77 0.16 4.94
C THR A 221 22.52 -1.10 5.77
N THR A 222 22.34 -0.93 7.07
CA THR A 222 22.28 -2.00 8.06
C THR A 222 20.88 -2.21 8.61
N ASN A 223 20.72 -3.25 9.43
CA ASN A 223 19.51 -3.49 10.20
C ASN A 223 19.39 -2.52 11.38
N ASN A 224 18.19 -2.41 11.93
CA ASN A 224 17.93 -1.44 13.00
C ASN A 224 17.19 -2.08 14.17
N ARG A 225 17.55 -1.60 15.35
CA ARG A 225 16.81 -1.75 16.59
C ARG A 225 16.38 -0.38 17.11
N ALA A 226 15.45 -0.34 18.05
CA ALA A 226 15.08 0.89 18.72
C ALA A 226 15.09 0.73 20.23
N ILE A 227 15.66 1.72 20.89
CA ILE A 227 15.35 2.04 22.29
C ILE A 227 14.27 3.12 22.23
N VAL A 228 13.04 2.77 22.62
CA VAL A 228 11.88 3.64 22.47
C VAL A 228 11.50 4.24 23.81
N ASN A 229 11.57 5.57 23.89
CA ASN A 229 11.05 6.32 25.02
C ASN A 229 9.54 6.54 24.84
N GLY A 230 8.73 5.63 25.39
CA GLY A 230 7.27 5.66 25.26
C GLY A 230 6.60 4.40 25.81
N GLY A 231 5.27 4.37 25.76
CA GLY A 231 4.48 3.23 26.20
C GLY A 231 4.62 2.00 25.27
N ASP A 232 4.10 0.86 25.73
CA ASP A 232 4.25 -0.43 25.03
C ASP A 232 3.68 -0.41 23.60
N VAL A 233 2.57 0.30 23.36
CA VAL A 233 2.01 0.48 22.00
C VAL A 233 3.02 1.14 21.07
N THR A 234 3.76 2.14 21.56
CA THR A 234 4.78 2.82 20.77
C THR A 234 5.96 1.91 20.46
N LYS A 235 6.43 1.16 21.46
CA LYS A 235 7.52 0.18 21.31
C LYS A 235 7.17 -0.86 20.26
N GLU A 236 5.98 -1.47 20.38
CA GLU A 236 5.49 -2.47 19.43
C GLU A 236 5.29 -1.92 18.03
N TRP A 237 4.88 -0.65 17.90
CA TRP A 237 4.72 -0.01 16.61
C TRP A 237 6.07 0.22 15.89
N TYR A 238 7.11 0.64 16.60
CA TYR A 238 8.45 0.77 16.03
C TYR A 238 9.03 -0.59 15.65
N ASP A 239 8.88 -1.59 16.53
CA ASP A 239 9.37 -2.94 16.31
C ASP A 239 8.72 -3.59 15.07
N LEU A 240 7.38 -3.48 14.94
CA LEU A 240 6.66 -3.89 13.74
C LEU A 240 7.20 -3.20 12.48
N ARG A 241 7.49 -1.91 12.55
CA ARG A 241 8.02 -1.16 11.39
C ARG A 241 9.40 -1.63 10.99
N TYR A 242 10.25 -1.98 11.96
CA TYR A 242 11.57 -2.53 11.67
C TYR A 242 11.47 -3.94 11.09
N ALA A 243 10.56 -4.77 11.60
CA ALA A 243 10.28 -6.08 11.01
C ALA A 243 9.80 -5.96 9.55
N GLN A 244 8.85 -5.06 9.28
CA GLN A 244 8.39 -4.78 7.91
C GLN A 244 9.51 -4.25 7.01
N ARG A 245 10.36 -3.38 7.56
CA ARG A 245 11.51 -2.84 6.84
C ARG A 245 12.54 -3.92 6.55
N HIS A 246 12.87 -4.78 7.50
CA HIS A 246 13.79 -5.90 7.32
C HIS A 246 13.34 -6.78 6.15
N LEU A 247 12.06 -7.19 6.11
CA LEU A 247 11.50 -7.96 5.01
C LEU A 247 11.65 -7.23 3.67
N MET A 248 11.30 -5.95 3.62
CA MET A 248 11.36 -5.15 2.39
C MET A 248 12.79 -4.98 1.90
N MET A 249 13.72 -4.59 2.78
CA MET A 249 15.11 -4.34 2.43
C MET A 249 15.82 -5.63 1.97
N SER A 250 15.59 -6.75 2.67
CA SER A 250 16.09 -8.06 2.27
C SER A 250 15.57 -8.47 0.88
N SER A 251 14.27 -8.31 0.63
CA SER A 251 13.67 -8.59 -0.67
C SER A 251 14.28 -7.77 -1.80
N MET A 252 14.50 -6.47 -1.56
CA MET A 252 15.07 -5.56 -2.56
C MET A 252 16.54 -5.83 -2.84
N SER A 253 17.31 -6.29 -1.83
CA SER A 253 18.73 -6.62 -1.96
C SER A 253 19.02 -7.79 -2.91
N VAL A 254 18.04 -8.68 -3.15
CA VAL A 254 18.17 -9.70 -4.23
C VAL A 254 18.40 -9.05 -5.60
N SER A 255 17.90 -7.85 -5.81
CA SER A 255 18.10 -7.07 -7.05
C SER A 255 19.25 -6.07 -6.94
N GLU A 256 19.98 -6.06 -5.82
CA GLU A 256 21.06 -5.10 -5.52
C GLU A 256 20.64 -3.63 -5.73
N ARG A 257 19.34 -3.36 -5.53
CA ARG A 257 18.72 -2.03 -5.61
C ARG A 257 17.74 -1.89 -4.45
N LEU A 258 18.02 -0.99 -3.54
CA LEU A 258 17.15 -0.70 -2.43
C LEU A 258 16.06 0.31 -2.84
N LEU A 259 15.06 0.50 -1.97
CA LEU A 259 14.04 1.55 -2.14
C LEU A 259 14.34 2.81 -1.31
N VAL A 260 15.33 2.71 -0.44
CA VAL A 260 15.82 3.80 0.41
C VAL A 260 17.16 3.39 1.02
N LEU A 261 18.06 4.32 1.18
CA LEU A 261 19.12 4.26 2.19
C LEU A 261 18.56 4.87 3.48
N THR A 262 19.20 4.63 4.62
CA THR A 262 18.66 5.18 5.86
C THR A 262 19.55 6.25 6.44
N GLY A 263 18.94 7.28 6.99
CA GLY A 263 19.69 8.28 7.75
C GLY A 263 20.38 7.70 8.99
N ARG A 264 19.91 6.53 9.47
CA ARG A 264 20.48 5.92 10.67
C ARG A 264 21.92 5.47 10.48
N TYR A 265 22.16 4.68 9.46
CA TYR A 265 23.51 4.25 9.08
C TYR A 265 23.50 3.88 7.60
N SER A 266 24.28 4.60 6.83
CA SER A 266 24.54 4.29 5.43
C SER A 266 25.99 4.56 5.10
N ALA A 267 26.67 3.57 4.53
CA ALA A 267 28.03 3.70 4.08
C ALA A 267 28.07 3.86 2.55
N PHE A 268 29.01 4.67 2.07
CA PHE A 268 29.20 5.04 0.68
C PHE A 268 30.68 4.94 0.30
N ARG A 269 30.98 4.78 -1.01
CA ARG A 269 32.29 5.14 -1.52
C ARG A 269 32.45 6.66 -1.39
N ALA A 270 33.54 7.10 -0.75
CA ALA A 270 33.75 8.54 -0.50
C ALA A 270 33.82 9.32 -1.81
N GLU A 271 34.47 8.77 -2.83
CA GLU A 271 34.58 9.36 -4.18
C GLU A 271 33.23 9.70 -4.83
N LEU A 272 32.17 8.94 -4.52
CA LEU A 272 30.83 9.21 -5.03
C LEU A 272 30.14 10.32 -4.24
N ALA A 273 30.28 10.29 -2.93
CA ALA A 273 29.62 11.21 -2.03
C ALA A 273 30.17 12.65 -2.13
N ILE A 274 31.42 12.82 -2.56
CA ILE A 274 32.05 14.12 -2.76
C ILE A 274 31.83 14.73 -4.15
N GLN A 275 31.16 14.02 -5.06
CA GLN A 275 30.86 14.57 -6.39
C GLN A 275 29.95 15.79 -6.27
N PRO A 276 30.21 16.86 -7.05
CA PRO A 276 29.41 18.09 -6.97
C PRO A 276 27.90 17.85 -7.13
N GLY A 277 27.50 16.95 -8.05
CA GLY A 277 26.10 16.60 -8.27
C GLY A 277 25.47 15.81 -7.12
N PHE A 278 26.25 15.05 -6.33
CA PHE A 278 25.78 14.39 -5.12
C PHE A 278 25.55 15.42 -4.01
N ILE A 279 26.53 16.30 -3.79
CA ILE A 279 26.49 17.35 -2.76
C ILE A 279 25.31 18.31 -3.03
N ASP A 280 25.17 18.76 -4.28
CA ASP A 280 24.07 19.64 -4.67
C ASP A 280 22.71 19.00 -4.44
N LEU A 281 22.57 17.70 -4.77
CA LEU A 281 21.32 16.98 -4.54
C LEU A 281 21.03 16.79 -3.03
N VAL A 282 22.05 16.63 -2.19
CA VAL A 282 21.88 16.60 -0.74
C VAL A 282 21.40 17.94 -0.23
N GLU A 283 22.01 19.04 -0.67
CA GLU A 283 21.75 20.40 -0.17
C GLU A 283 20.47 21.02 -0.77
N ASN A 284 20.32 20.93 -2.10
CA ASN A 284 19.36 21.72 -2.87
C ASN A 284 18.29 20.86 -3.56
N ASP A 285 18.05 19.65 -3.10
CA ASP A 285 17.05 18.79 -3.74
C ASP A 285 15.68 19.48 -3.79
N HIS A 286 15.08 19.47 -4.98
CA HIS A 286 13.83 20.17 -5.27
C HIS A 286 13.02 19.43 -6.30
N ILE A 287 11.75 19.81 -6.44
CA ILE A 287 10.84 19.36 -7.49
C ILE A 287 10.22 20.58 -8.17
N GLU A 288 10.27 20.58 -9.50
CA GLU A 288 9.38 21.40 -10.31
C GLU A 288 8.05 20.69 -10.48
N HIS A 289 6.99 21.29 -10.01
CA HIS A 289 5.67 20.71 -10.06
C HIS A 289 4.68 21.66 -10.73
N TRP A 290 3.93 21.18 -11.74
CA TRP A 290 2.99 21.99 -12.55
C TRP A 290 1.99 22.82 -11.72
N ARG A 291 1.68 22.38 -10.49
CA ARG A 291 0.71 23.05 -9.61
C ARG A 291 1.36 23.84 -8.49
N PHE A 292 2.51 23.41 -7.98
CA PHE A 292 3.15 23.98 -6.79
C PHE A 292 4.37 24.83 -7.14
N GLY A 293 4.75 24.90 -8.41
CA GLY A 293 6.00 25.52 -8.82
C GLY A 293 7.21 24.74 -8.34
N ASN A 294 8.33 25.43 -8.19
CA ASN A 294 9.56 24.87 -7.64
C ASN A 294 9.55 24.94 -6.11
N PHE A 295 9.79 23.80 -5.44
CA PHE A 295 9.94 23.77 -3.99
C PHE A 295 11.04 22.81 -3.55
N LYS A 296 11.86 23.25 -2.59
CA LYS A 296 12.96 22.47 -2.00
C LYS A 296 12.44 21.43 -1.02
N PHE A 297 13.22 20.37 -0.84
CA PHE A 297 12.96 19.35 0.18
C PHE A 297 13.50 19.82 1.53
N LEU A 298 12.63 19.80 2.53
CA LEU A 298 13.00 20.07 3.92
C LEU A 298 13.72 18.87 4.55
N SER A 299 13.26 17.66 4.24
CA SER A 299 13.76 16.39 4.80
C SER A 299 13.83 15.31 3.71
N GLY A 300 14.38 14.12 4.03
CA GLY A 300 14.51 13.01 3.09
C GLY A 300 15.84 13.04 2.34
N ASP A 301 16.91 13.47 3.00
CA ASP A 301 18.29 13.37 2.56
C ASP A 301 18.66 11.93 2.17
N ASP A 302 18.21 10.95 2.95
CA ASP A 302 18.31 9.52 2.68
C ASP A 302 17.67 9.10 1.34
N LYS A 303 16.59 9.73 0.94
CA LYS A 303 15.94 9.51 -0.36
C LYS A 303 16.68 10.23 -1.50
N SER A 304 17.28 11.36 -1.24
CA SER A 304 18.04 12.09 -2.24
C SER A 304 19.35 11.37 -2.59
N THR A 305 20.10 10.90 -1.58
CA THR A 305 21.32 10.10 -1.77
C THR A 305 21.03 8.78 -2.49
N TRP A 306 19.97 8.09 -2.08
CA TRP A 306 19.48 6.90 -2.75
C TRP A 306 19.13 7.17 -4.22
N PHE A 307 18.42 8.25 -4.52
CA PHE A 307 18.01 8.58 -5.89
C PHE A 307 19.22 8.90 -6.79
N TRP A 308 20.23 9.58 -6.23
CA TRP A 308 21.46 9.86 -6.97
C TRP A 308 22.17 8.57 -7.40
N LEU A 309 22.35 7.63 -6.48
CA LEU A 309 22.96 6.33 -6.77
C LEU A 309 22.15 5.54 -7.81
N LEU A 310 20.84 5.51 -7.66
CA LEU A 310 19.95 4.81 -8.59
C LEU A 310 20.04 5.41 -10.00
N LYS A 311 20.04 6.75 -10.10
CA LYS A 311 20.19 7.50 -11.37
C LYS A 311 21.52 7.19 -12.04
N ASN A 312 22.59 7.03 -11.29
CA ASN A 312 23.93 6.75 -11.81
C ASN A 312 24.24 5.25 -11.95
N GLY A 313 23.28 4.35 -11.66
CA GLY A 313 23.39 2.92 -11.89
C GLY A 313 24.13 2.13 -10.81
N TRP A 314 24.54 2.77 -9.71
CA TRP A 314 25.25 2.14 -8.61
C TRP A 314 24.37 1.13 -7.86
N LYS A 315 24.99 0.02 -7.46
CA LYS A 315 24.34 -1.00 -6.64
C LYS A 315 24.29 -0.58 -5.17
N MET A 316 23.30 -1.14 -4.48
CA MET A 316 23.06 -0.88 -3.07
C MET A 316 22.68 -2.17 -2.36
N LEU A 317 23.22 -2.40 -1.15
CA LEU A 317 22.96 -3.60 -0.35
C LEU A 317 22.38 -3.23 1.03
N TYR A 318 21.60 -4.16 1.56
CA TYR A 318 21.16 -4.19 2.93
C TYR A 318 21.89 -5.32 3.69
N ILE A 319 22.48 -5.00 4.83
CA ILE A 319 23.26 -5.92 5.66
C ILE A 319 22.40 -6.31 6.87
N PRO A 320 21.72 -7.47 6.85
CA PRO A 320 20.73 -7.84 7.86
C PRO A 320 21.30 -8.26 9.21
N ASP A 321 22.56 -8.67 9.28
CA ASP A 321 23.24 -9.19 10.47
C ASP A 321 24.08 -8.15 11.22
N VAL A 322 24.12 -6.92 10.74
CA VAL A 322 24.72 -5.77 11.42
C VAL A 322 23.61 -4.86 11.90
N TYR A 323 23.59 -4.59 13.19
CA TYR A 323 22.54 -3.78 13.80
C TYR A 323 23.08 -2.42 14.25
N VAL A 324 22.23 -1.41 14.12
CA VAL A 324 22.42 -0.12 14.76
C VAL A 324 21.17 0.20 15.58
N THR A 325 21.36 0.83 16.73
CA THR A 325 20.29 1.11 17.69
C THR A 325 19.94 2.58 17.66
N GLY A 326 18.68 2.89 17.27
CA GLY A 326 18.17 4.26 17.29
C GLY A 326 17.46 4.58 18.61
N PHE A 327 17.71 5.77 19.14
CA PHE A 327 16.94 6.30 20.27
C PHE A 327 15.70 7.01 19.74
N GLU A 328 14.57 6.32 19.81
CA GLU A 328 13.32 6.76 19.17
C GLU A 328 12.35 7.34 20.18
N GLU A 329 11.77 8.45 19.80
CA GLU A 329 10.78 9.13 20.60
C GLU A 329 9.65 9.67 19.73
N LEU A 330 8.40 9.61 20.25
CA LEU A 330 7.27 10.25 19.59
C LEU A 330 7.30 11.78 19.82
N PRO A 331 6.87 12.60 18.84
CA PRO A 331 6.74 14.05 19.02
C PRO A 331 5.90 14.46 20.23
N ASP A 332 4.88 13.69 20.58
CA ASP A 332 4.08 13.80 21.80
C ASP A 332 3.95 12.40 22.40
N LYS A 333 4.64 12.15 23.52
CA LYS A 333 4.71 10.84 24.19
C LYS A 333 3.34 10.32 24.61
N ASN A 334 2.39 11.21 24.91
CA ASN A 334 1.07 10.88 25.43
C ASN A 334 0.01 10.66 24.34
N ARG A 335 0.31 10.98 23.07
CA ARG A 335 -0.67 10.98 21.95
C ARG A 335 -0.17 10.14 20.78
N PHE A 336 -0.23 8.81 20.94
CA PHE A 336 0.25 7.87 19.93
C PHE A 336 -0.31 8.13 18.53
N PHE A 337 -1.64 8.21 18.37
CA PHE A 337 -2.24 8.38 17.04
C PHE A 337 -1.85 9.68 16.36
N LYS A 338 -1.84 10.79 17.09
CA LYS A 338 -1.41 12.08 16.53
C LYS A 338 0.04 12.01 16.08
N SER A 339 0.92 11.54 16.95
CA SER A 339 2.35 11.47 16.71
C SER A 339 2.72 10.50 15.59
N SER A 340 2.09 9.31 15.56
CA SER A 340 2.32 8.33 14.48
C SER A 340 1.82 8.84 13.13
N ILE A 341 0.70 9.57 13.08
CA ILE A 341 0.19 10.23 11.87
C ILE A 341 1.17 11.29 11.37
N ASP A 342 1.69 12.15 12.25
CA ASP A 342 2.65 13.20 11.87
C ASP A 342 3.95 12.59 11.33
N LEU A 343 4.48 11.54 11.98
CA LEU A 343 5.65 10.81 11.50
C LEU A 343 5.39 10.13 10.14
N MET A 344 4.28 9.39 10.01
CA MET A 344 3.91 8.72 8.76
C MET A 344 3.72 9.75 7.63
N ARG A 345 3.11 10.91 7.91
CA ARG A 345 2.94 11.98 6.92
C ARG A 345 4.27 12.48 6.38
N ARG A 346 5.27 12.68 7.26
CA ARG A 346 6.63 13.08 6.87
C ARG A 346 7.29 12.00 6.00
N TRP A 347 7.27 10.74 6.43
CA TRP A 347 7.91 9.64 5.71
C TRP A 347 7.26 9.35 4.35
N TYR A 348 5.92 9.34 4.30
CA TYR A 348 5.21 9.17 3.03
C TYR A 348 5.37 10.35 2.09
N GLY A 349 5.46 11.56 2.63
CA GLY A 349 5.80 12.75 1.85
C GLY A 349 7.14 12.61 1.15
N ASN A 350 8.19 12.25 1.89
CA ASN A 350 9.53 12.01 1.32
C ASN A 350 9.52 10.89 0.27
N MET A 351 8.83 9.79 0.56
CA MET A 351 8.68 8.67 -0.37
C MET A 351 7.99 9.11 -1.67
N LEU A 352 6.84 9.79 -1.59
CA LEU A 352 6.06 10.17 -2.76
C LEU A 352 6.76 11.23 -3.62
N ARG A 353 7.45 12.19 -3.01
CA ARG A 353 8.26 13.19 -3.73
C ARG A 353 9.35 12.55 -4.58
N THR A 354 10.08 11.58 -4.00
CA THR A 354 11.22 10.98 -4.69
C THR A 354 10.83 9.84 -5.63
N SER A 355 9.83 9.01 -5.27
CA SER A 355 9.45 7.83 -6.08
C SER A 355 8.96 8.19 -7.48
N GLY A 356 8.32 9.36 -7.67
CA GLY A 356 7.84 9.78 -9.00
C GLY A 356 8.95 9.97 -10.01
N ARG A 357 9.99 10.70 -9.63
CA ARG A 357 11.17 10.91 -10.48
C ARG A 357 12.00 9.64 -10.66
N ALA A 358 12.02 8.75 -9.66
CA ALA A 358 12.67 7.45 -9.78
C ALA A 358 11.94 6.56 -10.80
N ILE A 359 10.61 6.47 -10.76
CA ILE A 359 9.80 5.73 -11.74
C ILE A 359 10.08 6.24 -13.17
N ALA A 360 10.26 7.55 -13.34
CA ALA A 360 10.54 8.17 -14.64
C ALA A 360 11.91 7.74 -15.23
N LEU A 361 12.85 7.20 -14.45
CA LEU A 361 14.09 6.62 -14.96
C LEU A 361 13.84 5.35 -15.80
N GLY A 362 12.69 4.70 -15.60
CA GLY A 362 12.27 3.51 -16.35
C GLY A 362 12.93 2.20 -15.88
N PRO A 363 12.36 1.05 -16.30
CA PRO A 363 12.80 -0.27 -15.87
C PRO A 363 14.18 -0.67 -16.41
N ARG A 364 14.61 -0.08 -17.54
CA ARG A 364 15.94 -0.37 -18.11
C ARG A 364 17.08 0.11 -17.21
N ARG A 365 16.89 1.23 -16.49
CA ARG A 365 17.92 1.83 -15.64
C ARG A 365 18.03 1.14 -14.28
N MET A 366 16.92 0.75 -13.69
CA MET A 366 16.89 0.23 -12.31
C MET A 366 16.50 -1.25 -12.18
N GLY A 367 16.21 -1.92 -13.30
CA GLY A 367 15.66 -3.27 -13.31
C GLY A 367 14.14 -3.29 -13.10
N LEU A 368 13.48 -4.25 -13.76
CA LEU A 368 12.01 -4.35 -13.77
C LEU A 368 11.41 -4.52 -12.37
N PHE A 369 12.04 -5.33 -11.51
CA PHE A 369 11.53 -5.59 -10.17
C PHE A 369 11.53 -4.34 -9.29
N THR A 370 12.63 -3.58 -9.29
CA THR A 370 12.72 -2.33 -8.51
C THR A 370 11.78 -1.26 -9.05
N TRP A 371 11.69 -1.13 -10.36
CA TRP A 371 10.76 -0.22 -11.02
C TRP A 371 9.31 -0.55 -10.66
N TRP A 372 8.92 -1.83 -10.79
CA TRP A 372 7.57 -2.27 -10.43
C TRP A 372 7.29 -2.07 -8.94
N SER A 373 8.26 -2.32 -8.06
CA SER A 373 8.10 -2.06 -6.62
C SER A 373 7.76 -0.59 -6.33
N LEU A 374 8.36 0.35 -7.05
CA LEU A 374 8.05 1.78 -6.91
C LEU A 374 6.67 2.13 -7.47
N VAL A 375 6.30 1.55 -8.61
CA VAL A 375 4.95 1.69 -9.20
C VAL A 375 3.90 1.12 -8.24
N ASP A 376 4.13 -0.10 -7.74
CA ASP A 376 3.26 -0.76 -6.77
C ASP A 376 3.08 0.07 -5.48
N GLN A 377 4.15 0.68 -4.97
CA GLN A 377 4.04 1.58 -3.81
C GLN A 377 3.10 2.77 -4.06
N ARG A 378 3.05 3.29 -5.28
CA ARG A 378 2.11 4.35 -5.65
C ARG A 378 0.69 3.85 -5.85
N LEU A 379 0.52 2.71 -6.51
CA LEU A 379 -0.79 2.11 -6.69
C LEU A 379 -1.38 1.63 -5.36
N SER A 380 -0.52 1.17 -4.44
CA SER A 380 -0.96 0.65 -3.15
C SER A 380 -1.70 1.68 -2.29
N MET A 381 -1.44 2.98 -2.44
CA MET A 381 -2.17 3.99 -1.67
C MET A 381 -3.67 4.04 -1.99
N TRP A 382 -4.05 3.68 -3.21
CA TRP A 382 -5.44 3.59 -3.66
C TRP A 382 -6.02 2.21 -3.44
N THR A 383 -5.30 1.16 -3.86
CA THR A 383 -5.80 -0.22 -3.81
C THR A 383 -6.01 -0.73 -2.38
N THR A 384 -5.26 -0.22 -1.39
CA THR A 384 -5.51 -0.57 0.01
C THR A 384 -6.81 0.01 0.58
N LEU A 385 -7.38 1.02 -0.05
CA LEU A 385 -8.66 1.63 0.36
C LEU A 385 -9.87 0.94 -0.29
N ILE A 386 -9.66 0.15 -1.34
CA ILE A 386 -10.75 -0.52 -2.06
C ILE A 386 -11.46 -1.52 -1.14
N GLY A 387 -10.71 -2.41 -0.47
CA GLY A 387 -11.30 -3.41 0.42
C GLY A 387 -12.22 -2.82 1.49
N PRO A 388 -11.75 -1.90 2.36
CA PRO A 388 -12.62 -1.27 3.34
C PRO A 388 -13.79 -0.50 2.73
N SER A 389 -13.59 0.18 1.58
CA SER A 389 -14.68 0.92 0.92
C SER A 389 -15.76 -0.02 0.39
N VAL A 390 -15.38 -1.12 -0.25
CA VAL A 390 -16.31 -2.17 -0.72
C VAL A 390 -17.04 -2.80 0.46
N ALA A 391 -16.33 -3.15 1.54
CA ALA A 391 -16.93 -3.74 2.73
C ALA A 391 -17.99 -2.81 3.35
N ILE A 392 -17.69 -1.52 3.46
CA ILE A 392 -18.63 -0.52 3.97
C ILE A 392 -19.85 -0.41 3.04
N MET A 393 -19.65 -0.35 1.72
CA MET A 393 -20.76 -0.27 0.76
C MET A 393 -21.66 -1.51 0.82
N LEU A 394 -21.07 -2.71 0.83
CA LEU A 394 -21.84 -3.96 0.93
C LEU A 394 -22.59 -4.04 2.27
N THR A 395 -21.98 -3.58 3.36
CA THR A 395 -22.62 -3.55 4.68
C THR A 395 -23.82 -2.59 4.73
N LEU A 396 -23.69 -1.42 4.12
CA LEU A 396 -24.73 -0.38 4.16
C LEU A 396 -25.86 -0.63 3.15
N PHE A 397 -25.56 -1.15 1.97
CA PHE A 397 -26.50 -1.19 0.85
C PHE A 397 -26.95 -2.61 0.48
N VAL A 398 -26.24 -3.65 0.96
CA VAL A 398 -26.59 -5.05 0.64
C VAL A 398 -27.00 -5.82 1.89
N ARG A 399 -26.05 -6.08 2.81
CA ARG A 399 -26.33 -6.79 4.07
C ARG A 399 -25.35 -6.35 5.16
N PRO A 400 -25.83 -6.03 6.37
CA PRO A 400 -24.95 -5.62 7.50
C PRO A 400 -23.90 -6.67 7.88
N SER A 401 -24.17 -7.97 7.65
CA SER A 401 -23.25 -9.07 7.98
C SER A 401 -21.94 -9.08 7.17
N PHE A 402 -21.84 -8.34 6.06
CA PHE A 402 -20.60 -8.25 5.30
C PHE A 402 -19.44 -7.66 6.08
N ILE A 403 -19.71 -6.80 7.07
CA ILE A 403 -18.65 -6.24 7.92
C ILE A 403 -17.93 -7.35 8.71
N PHE A 404 -18.64 -8.35 9.20
CA PHE A 404 -18.05 -9.45 9.97
C PHE A 404 -17.16 -10.33 9.09
N ALA A 405 -17.61 -10.66 7.88
CA ALA A 405 -16.79 -11.40 6.90
C ALA A 405 -15.51 -10.65 6.58
N TYR A 406 -15.60 -9.35 6.38
CA TYR A 406 -14.45 -8.51 6.11
C TYR A 406 -13.49 -8.44 7.31
N LEU A 407 -13.99 -8.30 8.52
CA LEU A 407 -13.18 -8.29 9.74
C LEU A 407 -12.48 -9.63 9.96
N LEU A 408 -13.16 -10.76 9.72
CA LEU A 408 -12.54 -12.09 9.79
C LEU A 408 -11.41 -12.24 8.76
N TRP A 409 -11.62 -11.77 7.54
CA TRP A 409 -10.61 -11.76 6.49
C TRP A 409 -9.39 -10.91 6.87
N ILE A 410 -9.62 -9.73 7.46
CA ILE A 410 -8.53 -8.88 7.98
C ILE A 410 -7.76 -9.62 9.07
N LEU A 411 -8.47 -10.16 10.05
CA LEU A 411 -7.87 -10.89 11.16
C LEU A 411 -7.00 -12.03 10.66
N PHE A 412 -7.50 -12.86 9.77
CA PHE A 412 -6.76 -13.96 9.15
C PHE A 412 -5.51 -13.47 8.43
N THR A 413 -5.67 -12.55 7.48
CA THR A 413 -4.56 -12.09 6.64
C THR A 413 -3.50 -11.30 7.43
N ARG A 414 -3.91 -10.54 8.46
CA ARG A 414 -2.96 -9.82 9.32
C ARG A 414 -2.24 -10.78 10.28
N SER A 415 -2.91 -11.82 10.76
CA SER A 415 -2.26 -12.87 11.56
C SER A 415 -1.20 -13.61 10.75
N VAL A 416 -1.50 -14.01 9.52
CA VAL A 416 -0.50 -14.62 8.62
C VAL A 416 0.68 -13.67 8.37
N THR A 417 0.40 -12.40 8.11
CA THR A 417 1.45 -11.39 7.90
C THR A 417 2.31 -11.20 9.15
N ALA A 418 1.70 -11.06 10.32
CA ALA A 418 2.41 -10.93 11.60
C ALA A 418 3.29 -12.14 11.89
N THR A 419 2.79 -13.35 11.62
CA THR A 419 3.56 -14.60 11.81
C THR A 419 4.79 -14.64 10.89
N VAL A 420 4.63 -14.30 9.60
CA VAL A 420 5.77 -14.28 8.66
C VAL A 420 6.81 -13.23 9.06
N LEU A 421 6.37 -12.05 9.52
CA LEU A 421 7.28 -11.03 10.03
C LEU A 421 8.00 -11.51 11.29
N ALA A 422 7.28 -12.16 12.21
CA ALA A 422 7.83 -12.70 13.45
C ALA A 422 8.89 -13.78 13.21
N LEU A 423 8.66 -14.67 12.25
CA LEU A 423 9.61 -15.72 11.87
C LEU A 423 10.94 -15.15 11.32
N GLN A 424 10.91 -13.96 10.71
CA GLN A 424 12.11 -13.30 10.20
C GLN A 424 12.77 -12.36 11.23
N HIS A 425 11.97 -11.78 12.11
CA HIS A 425 12.43 -10.82 13.11
C HIS A 425 12.83 -11.47 14.44
N GLY A 426 12.37 -12.69 14.68
CA GLY A 426 12.65 -13.45 15.90
C GLY A 426 11.77 -13.07 17.11
N ARG A 427 10.76 -12.21 16.91
CA ARG A 427 9.82 -11.76 17.94
C ARG A 427 8.42 -11.69 17.39
N PHE A 428 7.41 -12.00 18.20
CA PHE A 428 5.99 -11.88 17.87
C PHE A 428 5.25 -11.06 18.92
N SER A 429 4.31 -10.23 18.48
CA SER A 429 3.37 -9.53 19.36
C SER A 429 1.96 -9.56 18.74
N LEU A 430 0.96 -9.84 19.59
CA LEU A 430 -0.44 -9.82 19.17
C LEU A 430 -0.89 -8.42 18.72
N LEU A 431 -0.30 -7.36 19.26
CA LEU A 431 -0.56 -5.98 18.85
C LEU A 431 -0.20 -5.73 17.37
N TRP A 432 0.70 -6.53 16.79
CA TRP A 432 1.06 -6.38 15.37
C TRP A 432 -0.14 -6.60 14.45
N ILE A 433 -1.10 -7.44 14.84
CA ILE A 433 -2.28 -7.74 14.02
C ILE A 433 -3.13 -6.48 13.75
N PRO A 434 -3.67 -5.78 14.76
CA PRO A 434 -4.41 -4.54 14.54
C PRO A 434 -3.52 -3.40 14.01
N MET A 435 -2.24 -3.34 14.41
CA MET A 435 -1.30 -2.31 13.94
C MET A 435 -0.99 -2.45 12.45
N LEU A 436 -0.90 -3.66 11.91
CA LEU A 436 -0.74 -3.89 10.48
C LEU A 436 -1.90 -3.30 9.68
N TYR A 437 -3.13 -3.47 10.18
CA TYR A 437 -4.30 -2.90 9.54
C TYR A 437 -4.34 -1.37 9.67
N TYR A 438 -4.01 -0.85 10.86
CA TYR A 438 -3.85 0.60 11.08
C TYR A 438 -2.83 1.21 10.12
N ASN A 439 -1.64 0.62 10.02
CA ASN A 439 -0.60 1.09 9.10
C ASN A 439 -1.02 1.00 7.63
N GLN A 440 -1.81 0.00 7.27
CA GLN A 440 -2.29 -0.21 5.91
C GLN A 440 -3.34 0.83 5.52
N VAL A 441 -4.44 0.92 6.24
CA VAL A 441 -5.56 1.81 5.92
C VAL A 441 -5.20 3.26 6.21
N GLY A 442 -4.71 3.54 7.42
CA GLY A 442 -4.24 4.87 7.79
C GLY A 442 -3.12 5.36 6.89
N GLY A 443 -2.17 4.47 6.55
CA GLY A 443 -1.13 4.77 5.57
C GLY A 443 -1.67 5.04 4.17
N GLY A 444 -2.70 4.32 3.69
CA GLY A 444 -3.38 4.58 2.43
C GLY A 444 -4.03 5.97 2.42
N VAL A 445 -4.83 6.28 3.43
CA VAL A 445 -5.47 7.59 3.59
C VAL A 445 -4.44 8.73 3.64
N LEU A 446 -3.37 8.57 4.42
CA LEU A 446 -2.33 9.60 4.54
C LEU A 446 -1.55 9.79 3.23
N LYS A 447 -1.24 8.72 2.51
CA LYS A 447 -0.55 8.81 1.22
C LYS A 447 -1.42 9.52 0.18
N THR A 448 -2.71 9.19 0.10
CA THR A 448 -3.63 9.90 -0.81
C THR A 448 -3.79 11.37 -0.41
N TYR A 449 -3.88 11.66 0.88
CA TYR A 449 -3.91 13.04 1.38
C TYR A 449 -2.66 13.84 0.98
N VAL A 450 -1.47 13.26 1.20
CA VAL A 450 -0.18 13.88 0.90
C VAL A 450 0.05 14.05 -0.60
N SER A 451 -0.45 13.14 -1.44
CA SER A 451 -0.27 13.19 -2.89
C SER A 451 -0.84 14.46 -3.53
N PHE A 452 -1.85 15.08 -2.90
CA PHE A 452 -2.40 16.38 -3.33
C PHE A 452 -1.79 17.58 -2.62
N ARG A 453 -0.75 17.37 -1.79
CA ARG A 453 -0.12 18.39 -0.93
C ARG A 453 1.39 18.18 -0.83
N PHE A 454 2.04 17.85 -1.95
CA PHE A 454 3.48 17.53 -2.00
C PHE A 454 4.40 18.62 -1.47
N ASN A 455 4.01 19.86 -1.70
CA ASN A 455 4.79 21.01 -1.27
C ASN A 455 4.82 21.17 0.26
N ARG A 456 3.76 20.73 0.96
CA ARG A 456 3.68 20.89 2.42
C ARG A 456 4.59 19.92 3.14
N GLN A 457 5.55 20.47 3.83
CA GLN A 457 6.52 19.73 4.62
C GLN A 457 6.57 20.31 6.03
N SER A 458 6.75 19.45 7.01
CA SER A 458 6.95 19.85 8.39
C SER A 458 7.96 18.93 9.08
N TRP A 459 8.77 19.51 9.92
CA TRP A 459 9.70 18.81 10.77
C TRP A 459 9.46 19.21 12.22
N SER A 460 8.75 18.35 12.96
CA SER A 460 8.26 18.65 14.31
C SER A 460 9.37 18.93 15.32
N ARG A 461 10.50 18.18 15.27
CA ARG A 461 11.65 18.42 16.17
C ARG A 461 12.29 19.80 15.99
N GLN A 462 12.29 20.35 14.79
CA GLN A 462 12.87 21.65 14.49
C GLN A 462 11.83 22.79 14.52
N GLY A 463 10.55 22.47 14.60
CA GLY A 463 9.48 23.47 14.50
C GLY A 463 9.37 24.15 13.13
N ILE A 464 10.04 23.59 12.10
CA ILE A 464 10.13 24.17 10.75
C ILE A 464 9.04 23.58 9.86
N SER A 465 8.39 24.45 9.10
CA SER A 465 7.49 24.08 8.02
C SER A 465 7.89 24.79 6.74
N ALA A 466 7.70 24.14 5.60
CA ALA A 466 8.06 24.68 4.29
C ALA A 466 6.99 24.35 3.24
N GLY A 467 7.00 25.11 2.16
CA GLY A 467 6.26 24.84 0.94
C GLY A 467 4.86 25.44 0.87
N GLU A 468 4.47 26.29 1.80
CA GLU A 468 3.31 27.17 1.63
C GLU A 468 3.74 28.50 1.04
N PRO A 469 2.92 29.10 0.14
CA PRO A 469 3.16 30.46 -0.34
C PRO A 469 3.14 31.46 0.81
N ASP A 470 3.99 32.49 0.74
CA ASP A 470 4.03 33.58 1.72
C ASP A 470 2.75 34.43 1.72
N ASP A 471 2.11 34.57 0.55
CA ASP A 471 0.78 35.22 0.46
C ASP A 471 -0.32 34.36 1.07
N PRO A 472 -1.01 34.84 2.12
CA PRO A 472 -2.09 34.08 2.77
C PRO A 472 -3.27 33.75 1.85
N ARG A 473 -3.52 34.55 0.78
CA ARG A 473 -4.59 34.30 -0.19
C ARG A 473 -4.20 33.17 -1.14
N ALA A 474 -2.96 33.18 -1.63
CA ALA A 474 -2.41 32.09 -2.44
C ALA A 474 -2.36 30.78 -1.66
N ALA A 475 -1.92 30.80 -0.40
CA ALA A 475 -1.89 29.66 0.50
C ALA A 475 -3.31 29.08 0.70
N ARG A 476 -4.34 29.91 0.96
CA ARG A 476 -5.71 29.46 1.09
C ARG A 476 -6.26 28.86 -0.21
N ARG A 477 -6.01 29.49 -1.37
CA ARG A 477 -6.42 28.99 -2.69
C ARG A 477 -5.79 27.62 -2.99
N GLN A 478 -4.50 27.48 -2.70
CA GLN A 478 -3.77 26.22 -2.88
C GLN A 478 -4.30 25.11 -1.95
N ARG A 479 -4.65 25.43 -0.71
CA ARG A 479 -5.28 24.51 0.25
C ARG A 479 -6.64 24.04 -0.28
N ARG A 480 -7.53 24.98 -0.66
CA ARG A 480 -8.86 24.67 -1.18
C ARG A 480 -8.79 23.77 -2.41
N MET A 481 -7.92 24.11 -3.37
CA MET A 481 -7.73 23.29 -4.57
C MET A 481 -7.25 21.88 -4.22
N GLY A 482 -6.35 21.72 -3.22
CA GLY A 482 -5.91 20.43 -2.72
C GLY A 482 -7.04 19.58 -2.13
N HIS A 483 -7.99 20.20 -1.45
CA HIS A 483 -9.17 19.49 -0.93
C HIS A 483 -10.15 19.11 -2.06
N ILE A 484 -10.40 20.02 -2.98
CA ILE A 484 -11.29 19.75 -4.13
C ILE A 484 -10.75 18.60 -4.98
N MET A 485 -9.50 18.67 -5.40
CA MET A 485 -8.89 17.62 -6.22
C MET A 485 -8.89 16.27 -5.49
N HIS A 486 -8.51 16.24 -4.21
CA HIS A 486 -8.56 15.02 -3.42
C HIS A 486 -9.99 14.49 -3.31
N GLY A 487 -10.98 15.35 -3.05
CA GLY A 487 -12.40 14.99 -3.00
C GLY A 487 -12.91 14.42 -4.32
N VAL A 488 -12.55 15.04 -5.45
CA VAL A 488 -12.92 14.55 -6.79
C VAL A 488 -12.34 13.15 -7.03
N TYR A 489 -11.04 12.94 -6.75
CA TYR A 489 -10.43 11.62 -6.96
C TYR A 489 -11.01 10.53 -6.04
N VAL A 490 -11.21 10.84 -4.76
CA VAL A 490 -11.85 9.90 -3.82
C VAL A 490 -13.30 9.64 -4.23
N GLY A 491 -14.05 10.69 -4.57
CA GLY A 491 -15.43 10.57 -5.05
C GLY A 491 -15.54 9.73 -6.32
N SER A 492 -14.65 9.95 -7.29
CA SER A 492 -14.60 9.14 -8.51
C SER A 492 -14.29 7.66 -8.20
N LEU A 493 -13.32 7.39 -7.31
CA LEU A 493 -13.02 6.02 -6.88
C LEU A 493 -14.24 5.36 -6.22
N LEU A 494 -14.89 6.05 -5.30
CA LEU A 494 -16.08 5.54 -4.62
C LEU A 494 -17.24 5.32 -5.59
N LEU A 495 -17.44 6.21 -6.56
CA LEU A 495 -18.45 6.04 -7.62
C LEU A 495 -18.14 4.82 -8.49
N CYS A 496 -16.89 4.65 -8.95
CA CYS A 496 -16.49 3.47 -9.71
C CYS A 496 -16.70 2.17 -8.91
N LEU A 497 -16.39 2.18 -7.60
CA LEU A 497 -16.64 1.03 -6.73
C LEU A 497 -18.14 0.77 -6.55
N ALA A 498 -18.95 1.80 -6.36
CA ALA A 498 -20.40 1.68 -6.20
C ALA A 498 -21.06 1.08 -7.47
N ILE A 499 -20.58 1.47 -8.66
CA ILE A 499 -20.98 0.85 -9.92
C ILE A 499 -20.52 -0.60 -10.01
N ALA A 500 -19.24 -0.88 -9.65
CA ALA A 500 -18.67 -2.22 -9.73
C ALA A 500 -19.35 -3.24 -8.79
N VAL A 501 -19.82 -2.79 -7.62
CA VAL A 501 -20.56 -3.64 -6.66
C VAL A 501 -22.09 -3.62 -6.88
N GLY A 502 -22.58 -2.89 -7.89
CA GLY A 502 -23.99 -2.84 -8.25
C GLY A 502 -24.88 -1.95 -7.37
N VAL A 503 -24.29 -1.09 -6.53
CA VAL A 503 -25.02 -0.11 -5.71
C VAL A 503 -25.56 1.05 -6.57
N VAL A 504 -24.84 1.41 -7.63
CA VAL A 504 -25.22 2.44 -8.60
C VAL A 504 -25.26 1.80 -9.98
N ALA A 505 -26.31 2.06 -10.73
CA ALA A 505 -26.42 1.59 -12.12
C ALA A 505 -25.34 2.24 -13.01
N PRO A 506 -24.77 1.51 -13.97
CA PRO A 506 -23.81 2.07 -14.90
C PRO A 506 -24.46 3.14 -15.82
N PRO A 507 -23.67 4.11 -16.33
CA PRO A 507 -24.19 5.26 -17.08
C PRO A 507 -25.00 4.91 -18.34
N ASP A 508 -24.69 3.79 -18.98
CA ASP A 508 -25.45 3.27 -20.12
C ASP A 508 -26.91 2.97 -19.74
N ARG A 509 -27.13 2.36 -18.57
CA ARG A 509 -28.47 2.12 -18.06
C ARG A 509 -29.17 3.40 -17.57
N MET A 510 -28.42 4.34 -17.00
CA MET A 510 -28.95 5.65 -16.62
C MET A 510 -29.32 6.50 -17.85
N ALA A 511 -28.49 6.49 -18.90
CA ALA A 511 -28.76 7.22 -20.12
C ALA A 511 -30.03 6.66 -20.82
N PHE A 512 -30.23 5.36 -20.81
CA PHE A 512 -31.46 4.74 -21.32
C PHE A 512 -32.69 5.14 -20.49
N ALA A 513 -32.60 5.10 -19.15
CA ALA A 513 -33.71 5.51 -18.30
C ALA A 513 -34.10 6.99 -18.48
N ILE A 514 -33.12 7.88 -18.67
CA ILE A 514 -33.35 9.29 -18.92
C ILE A 514 -33.90 9.51 -20.35
N LEU A 515 -33.44 8.74 -21.33
CA LEU A 515 -33.95 8.80 -22.72
C LEU A 515 -35.33 8.16 -22.83
N GLU A 516 -35.63 7.08 -22.09
CA GLU A 516 -36.97 6.53 -21.97
C GLU A 516 -37.96 7.52 -21.35
N ASP A 517 -37.58 8.25 -20.31
CA ASP A 517 -38.44 9.26 -19.67
C ASP A 517 -38.68 10.49 -20.60
N GLN A 518 -37.72 10.83 -21.46
CA GLN A 518 -37.89 11.89 -22.45
C GLN A 518 -38.58 11.43 -23.75
N SER A 519 -38.49 10.13 -24.11
CA SER A 519 -39.17 9.59 -25.30
C SER A 519 -40.62 9.16 -25.02
N GLY A 520 -40.99 9.01 -23.76
CA GLY A 520 -42.31 8.60 -23.29
C GLY A 520 -43.48 9.52 -23.72
N ALA A 521 -43.17 10.67 -24.31
CA ALA A 521 -44.22 11.56 -24.89
C ALA A 521 -44.61 11.23 -26.34
N LEU A 522 -43.88 10.33 -27.06
CA LEU A 522 -44.11 10.06 -28.49
C LEU A 522 -44.42 8.60 -28.84
N GLU A 523 -44.33 7.66 -27.90
CA GLU A 523 -44.44 6.21 -28.20
C GLU A 523 -45.50 5.45 -27.37
N THR A 524 -46.62 6.09 -27.01
CA THR A 524 -47.68 5.45 -26.22
C THR A 524 -48.39 4.26 -26.89
N SER A 525 -48.12 3.97 -28.14
CA SER A 525 -48.70 2.81 -28.83
C SER A 525 -47.75 1.60 -29.00
N SER A 526 -46.43 1.82 -28.99
CA SER A 526 -45.45 0.73 -29.15
C SER A 526 -44.96 0.16 -27.81
N GLU A 527 -45.04 0.92 -26.74
CA GLU A 527 -44.60 0.52 -25.40
C GLU A 527 -45.46 -0.61 -24.79
N HIS A 528 -46.80 -0.54 -24.98
CA HIS A 528 -47.69 -1.60 -24.49
C HIS A 528 -47.43 -2.92 -25.20
N ALA A 529 -47.16 -2.88 -26.49
CA ALA A 529 -46.82 -4.09 -27.25
C ALA A 529 -45.49 -4.72 -26.87
N ARG A 530 -44.48 -3.89 -26.54
CA ARG A 530 -43.18 -4.35 -26.05
C ARG A 530 -43.25 -4.92 -24.63
N ASP A 531 -44.02 -4.28 -23.76
CA ASP A 531 -44.20 -4.74 -22.37
C ASP A 531 -44.95 -6.09 -22.33
N ASP A 532 -46.00 -6.23 -23.09
CA ASP A 532 -46.79 -7.48 -23.18
C ASP A 532 -45.99 -8.64 -23.79
N GLY A 533 -45.14 -8.35 -24.78
CA GLY A 533 -44.29 -9.35 -25.40
C GLY A 533 -43.16 -9.83 -24.45
N TYR A 534 -42.58 -8.92 -23.67
CA TYR A 534 -41.60 -9.22 -22.66
C TYR A 534 -42.16 -10.14 -21.56
N TRP A 535 -43.34 -9.80 -21.04
CA TRP A 535 -44.00 -10.56 -19.99
C TRP A 535 -44.47 -11.94 -20.47
N LEU A 536 -44.89 -12.02 -21.74
CA LEU A 536 -45.23 -13.29 -22.38
C LEU A 536 -43.99 -14.21 -22.51
N ALA A 537 -42.85 -13.67 -22.94
CA ALA A 537 -41.59 -14.42 -23.01
C ALA A 537 -41.14 -14.95 -21.64
N LEU A 538 -41.29 -14.14 -20.58
CA LEU A 538 -41.04 -14.56 -19.20
C LEU A 538 -41.96 -15.67 -18.73
N ALA A 539 -43.26 -15.54 -19.01
CA ALA A 539 -44.25 -16.53 -18.66
C ALA A 539 -44.03 -17.85 -19.40
N LEU A 540 -43.62 -17.81 -20.67
CA LEU A 540 -43.28 -18.98 -21.48
C LEU A 540 -41.99 -19.66 -21.02
N ALA A 541 -41.01 -18.89 -20.49
CA ALA A 541 -39.80 -19.46 -19.92
C ALA A 541 -40.06 -20.27 -18.64
N ASP A 542 -41.11 -19.94 -17.91
CA ASP A 542 -41.52 -20.62 -16.66
C ASP A 542 -42.64 -21.67 -16.87
N ALA A 543 -43.11 -21.81 -18.10
CA ALA A 543 -44.21 -22.68 -18.42
C ALA A 543 -43.79 -24.17 -18.39
N PRO A 544 -44.66 -25.11 -17.87
CA PRO A 544 -44.42 -26.55 -17.95
C PRO A 544 -44.23 -27.02 -19.39
N GLU A 545 -43.55 -28.15 -19.55
CA GLU A 545 -43.46 -28.84 -20.84
C GLU A 545 -44.88 -29.16 -21.36
N ASP A 546 -45.09 -28.95 -22.65
CA ASP A 546 -46.40 -29.08 -23.34
C ASP A 546 -47.40 -27.92 -23.13
N THR A 547 -46.97 -26.78 -22.57
CA THR A 547 -47.81 -25.59 -22.50
C THR A 547 -48.19 -25.11 -23.91
N THR A 548 -49.46 -24.84 -24.14
CA THR A 548 -49.96 -24.24 -25.38
C THR A 548 -50.40 -22.79 -25.11
N VAL A 549 -49.93 -21.86 -25.94
CA VAL A 549 -50.36 -20.45 -25.90
C VAL A 549 -51.28 -20.21 -27.06
N GLN A 550 -52.50 -19.78 -26.78
CA GLN A 550 -53.46 -19.43 -27.82
C GLN A 550 -53.33 -17.96 -28.19
N LEU A 551 -53.03 -17.71 -29.45
CA LEU A 551 -52.78 -16.41 -30.04
C LEU A 551 -53.91 -16.02 -30.98
N PRO A 552 -54.14 -14.75 -31.25
CA PRO A 552 -55.09 -14.35 -32.30
C PRO A 552 -54.77 -14.94 -33.67
N SER A 553 -53.50 -15.25 -33.94
CA SER A 553 -52.99 -15.84 -35.18
C SER A 553 -52.90 -17.35 -35.21
N GLY A 554 -53.23 -18.06 -34.09
CA GLY A 554 -53.13 -19.51 -33.98
C GLY A 554 -52.63 -20.01 -32.60
N THR A 555 -52.39 -21.29 -32.48
CA THR A 555 -51.92 -21.93 -31.23
C THR A 555 -50.45 -22.24 -31.33
N LEU A 556 -49.67 -21.73 -30.37
CA LEU A 556 -48.26 -22.04 -30.19
C LEU A 556 -48.10 -23.15 -29.12
N ARG A 557 -47.40 -24.22 -29.45
CA ARG A 557 -47.07 -25.28 -28.51
C ARG A 557 -45.62 -25.17 -28.04
N VAL A 558 -45.41 -25.15 -26.72
CA VAL A 558 -44.09 -25.09 -26.09
C VAL A 558 -43.56 -26.51 -25.87
N GLY A 559 -42.53 -26.90 -26.58
CA GLY A 559 -41.97 -28.26 -26.50
C GLY A 559 -40.76 -28.39 -25.58
N GLN A 560 -40.29 -29.60 -25.34
CA GLN A 560 -39.22 -29.99 -24.41
C GLN A 560 -37.87 -29.30 -24.60
N ARG A 561 -37.60 -28.62 -25.72
CA ARG A 561 -36.34 -27.93 -26.01
C ARG A 561 -36.35 -26.42 -25.73
N PHE A 562 -37.31 -25.98 -24.96
CA PHE A 562 -37.47 -24.57 -24.62
C PHE A 562 -36.33 -24.00 -23.76
N THR A 563 -35.50 -24.87 -23.19
CA THR A 563 -34.45 -24.53 -22.21
C THR A 563 -33.25 -23.77 -22.74
N GLU A 564 -33.10 -23.69 -24.07
CA GLU A 564 -31.95 -22.99 -24.68
C GLU A 564 -32.35 -22.01 -25.78
N LYS A 565 -33.64 -21.67 -25.90
CA LYS A 565 -34.12 -20.86 -27.01
C LYS A 565 -34.07 -19.36 -26.69
N LEU A 566 -33.63 -18.61 -27.69
CA LEU A 566 -33.67 -17.17 -27.72
C LEU A 566 -35.10 -16.75 -28.12
N PHE A 567 -35.70 -15.87 -27.32
CA PHE A 567 -36.98 -15.25 -27.63
C PHE A 567 -36.74 -13.82 -28.09
N GLU A 568 -37.40 -13.45 -29.12
CA GLU A 568 -37.49 -12.09 -29.56
C GLU A 568 -38.96 -11.69 -29.71
N VAL A 569 -39.41 -10.77 -28.86
CA VAL A 569 -40.80 -10.32 -28.84
C VAL A 569 -40.78 -8.78 -28.78
N GLY A 570 -41.44 -8.12 -29.70
CA GLY A 570 -41.51 -6.62 -29.70
C GLY A 570 -40.15 -5.93 -29.77
N GLY A 571 -39.15 -6.50 -30.48
CA GLY A 571 -37.80 -5.95 -30.59
C GLY A 571 -36.90 -6.20 -29.36
N VAL A 572 -37.33 -6.99 -28.39
CA VAL A 572 -36.55 -7.34 -27.20
C VAL A 572 -36.13 -8.79 -27.27
N ARG A 573 -34.83 -9.07 -27.08
CA ARG A 573 -34.27 -10.42 -27.09
C ARG A 573 -34.19 -10.96 -25.68
N ALA A 574 -34.86 -12.10 -25.39
CA ALA A 574 -34.80 -12.79 -24.12
C ALA A 574 -34.21 -14.20 -24.28
N GLN A 575 -33.28 -14.58 -23.42
CA GLN A 575 -32.71 -15.90 -23.37
C GLN A 575 -33.14 -16.58 -22.05
N GLY A 576 -33.92 -17.64 -22.13
CA GLY A 576 -34.33 -18.42 -20.98
C GLY A 576 -33.47 -19.68 -20.82
N PHE A 577 -33.07 -19.97 -19.60
CA PHE A 577 -32.38 -21.22 -19.23
C PHE A 577 -33.22 -22.00 -18.23
N ARG A 578 -33.37 -23.27 -18.44
CA ARG A 578 -33.98 -24.18 -17.47
C ARG A 578 -32.89 -24.97 -16.74
N GLY A 579 -32.90 -24.94 -15.41
CA GLY A 579 -32.01 -25.76 -14.60
C GLY A 579 -32.37 -27.26 -14.71
N HIS A 580 -31.38 -28.15 -14.79
CA HIS A 580 -31.58 -29.58 -14.69
C HIS A 580 -32.00 -29.93 -13.25
N GLY A 581 -33.17 -30.55 -13.09
CA GLY A 581 -33.59 -31.08 -11.79
C GLY A 581 -34.81 -30.40 -11.15
N GLY A 582 -35.61 -29.66 -11.88
CA GLY A 582 -36.86 -29.07 -11.35
C GLY A 582 -36.69 -27.76 -10.62
N GLU A 583 -35.52 -27.15 -10.69
CA GLU A 583 -35.29 -25.77 -10.21
C GLU A 583 -35.90 -24.73 -11.15
N ARG A 584 -36.36 -23.63 -10.56
CA ARG A 584 -37.04 -22.55 -11.28
C ARG A 584 -36.14 -21.97 -12.38
N PRO A 585 -36.65 -21.71 -13.59
CA PRO A 585 -35.87 -21.15 -14.67
C PRO A 585 -35.42 -19.72 -14.34
N THR A 586 -34.18 -19.40 -14.68
CA THR A 586 -33.62 -18.07 -14.54
C THR A 586 -33.60 -17.38 -15.90
N VAL A 587 -34.33 -16.31 -16.06
CA VAL A 587 -34.28 -15.48 -17.27
C VAL A 587 -33.07 -14.57 -17.23
N MET A 588 -32.21 -14.65 -18.24
CA MET A 588 -30.90 -14.01 -18.11
C MET A 588 -30.53 -13.07 -19.19
N ARG A 589 -30.88 -12.35 -19.83
CA ARG A 589 -30.44 -11.24 -20.68
C ARG A 589 -31.48 -10.80 -21.69
N LEU A 590 -31.80 -9.55 -21.56
CA LEU A 590 -32.56 -8.81 -22.55
C LEU A 590 -31.61 -7.91 -23.34
N SER A 591 -31.65 -7.95 -24.66
CA SER A 591 -30.92 -7.02 -25.51
C SER A 591 -31.93 -6.29 -26.39
N PRO A 592 -32.02 -4.97 -26.31
CA PRO A 592 -32.89 -4.21 -27.20
C PRO A 592 -32.37 -4.18 -28.65
N GLY A 593 -33.25 -4.28 -29.62
CA GLY A 593 -32.96 -3.82 -31.01
C GLY A 593 -32.70 -4.88 -32.07
N LEU A 594 -33.06 -6.16 -31.83
CA LEU A 594 -33.04 -7.15 -32.91
C LEU A 594 -34.45 -7.68 -33.14
N ALA A 595 -34.98 -7.49 -34.31
CA ALA A 595 -36.25 -8.07 -34.77
C ALA A 595 -36.18 -9.60 -34.71
N GLY A 596 -37.08 -10.23 -33.98
CA GLY A 596 -36.87 -11.57 -33.52
C GLY A 596 -37.82 -12.62 -33.96
N ARG A 597 -37.36 -13.81 -33.83
CA ARG A 597 -38.06 -15.02 -34.20
C ARG A 597 -38.10 -15.98 -33.03
N VAL A 598 -39.26 -16.45 -32.67
CA VAL A 598 -39.39 -17.56 -31.71
C VAL A 598 -39.38 -18.86 -32.51
N HIS A 599 -38.46 -19.76 -32.19
CA HIS A 599 -38.46 -21.11 -32.74
C HIS A 599 -39.18 -22.04 -31.79
N ASP A 600 -40.17 -22.73 -32.29
CA ASP A 600 -40.87 -23.80 -31.58
C ASP A 600 -40.09 -25.14 -31.64
N ALA A 601 -40.58 -26.16 -30.93
CA ALA A 601 -39.95 -27.49 -30.90
C ALA A 601 -39.94 -28.20 -32.26
N SER A 602 -40.66 -27.71 -33.27
CA SER A 602 -40.72 -28.23 -34.63
C SER A 602 -39.92 -27.44 -35.63
N ASP A 603 -39.04 -26.52 -35.18
CA ASP A 603 -38.25 -25.62 -36.02
C ASP A 603 -39.11 -24.66 -36.91
N ARG A 604 -40.35 -24.46 -36.56
CA ARG A 604 -41.19 -23.46 -37.24
C ARG A 604 -40.82 -22.07 -36.73
N THR A 605 -40.47 -21.22 -37.62
CA THR A 605 -40.28 -19.79 -37.35
C THR A 605 -41.63 -19.11 -37.22
N LEU A 606 -41.91 -18.54 -36.05
CA LEU A 606 -43.11 -17.70 -35.89
C LEU A 606 -42.77 -16.30 -36.38
N ASP A 607 -43.12 -16.00 -37.60
CA ASP A 607 -42.77 -14.72 -38.27
C ASP A 607 -43.56 -13.51 -37.75
N ASP A 608 -44.53 -13.68 -36.86
CA ASP A 608 -45.45 -12.63 -36.42
C ASP A 608 -45.56 -12.49 -34.90
N VAL A 609 -44.45 -12.61 -34.20
CA VAL A 609 -44.46 -12.41 -32.75
C VAL A 609 -44.75 -10.94 -32.37
N ASP A 610 -44.49 -9.99 -33.27
CA ASP A 610 -44.91 -8.59 -33.10
C ASP A 610 -46.45 -8.37 -33.08
N ARG A 611 -47.20 -9.37 -33.53
CA ARG A 611 -48.68 -9.38 -33.45
C ARG A 611 -49.22 -10.07 -32.21
N LEU A 612 -48.34 -10.57 -31.36
CA LEU A 612 -48.62 -11.24 -30.11
C LEU A 612 -48.76 -10.31 -28.92
N ALA A 613 -48.83 -9.02 -29.11
CA ALA A 613 -49.22 -8.10 -28.07
C ALA A 613 -50.58 -8.54 -27.50
N CYS A 614 -50.59 -9.05 -26.28
CA CYS A 614 -51.84 -9.24 -25.59
C CYS A 614 -52.51 -7.89 -25.45
N PRO A 615 -53.68 -7.65 -26.08
CA PRO A 615 -54.36 -6.40 -25.92
C PRO A 615 -54.60 -6.13 -24.43
N THR A 616 -54.31 -4.95 -23.98
CA THR A 616 -54.42 -4.53 -22.56
C THR A 616 -55.79 -4.83 -21.92
N ALA A 617 -56.80 -5.10 -22.73
CA ALA A 617 -58.17 -5.43 -22.30
C ALA A 617 -58.49 -6.93 -22.22
N THR A 618 -57.64 -7.82 -22.76
CA THR A 618 -57.91 -9.28 -22.76
C THR A 618 -56.72 -10.02 -22.14
N PRO A 619 -56.93 -10.73 -21.05
CA PRO A 619 -55.87 -11.53 -20.41
C PRO A 619 -55.37 -12.61 -21.36
N CYS A 620 -54.08 -12.78 -21.48
CA CYS A 620 -53.46 -13.89 -22.21
C CYS A 620 -53.83 -15.23 -21.57
N ARG A 621 -54.27 -16.20 -22.38
CA ARG A 621 -54.57 -17.54 -21.92
C ARG A 621 -53.45 -18.48 -22.29
N LEU A 622 -52.94 -19.16 -21.31
CA LEU A 622 -51.99 -20.25 -21.46
C LEU A 622 -52.74 -21.56 -21.30
N GLU A 623 -52.72 -22.43 -22.33
CA GLU A 623 -53.21 -23.80 -22.20
C GLU A 623 -52.09 -24.71 -21.77
N THR A 624 -52.24 -25.36 -20.62
CA THR A 624 -51.33 -26.34 -20.08
C THR A 624 -51.98 -27.73 -20.08
N ALA A 625 -51.20 -28.79 -19.92
CA ALA A 625 -51.73 -30.14 -19.78
C ALA A 625 -52.72 -30.29 -18.59
N SER A 626 -52.69 -29.35 -17.64
CA SER A 626 -53.59 -29.31 -16.47
C SER A 626 -54.78 -28.37 -16.64
N GLY A 627 -54.95 -27.70 -17.81
CA GLY A 627 -56.03 -26.77 -18.10
C GLY A 627 -55.58 -25.38 -18.56
N THR A 628 -56.55 -24.53 -18.88
CA THR A 628 -56.27 -23.15 -19.36
C THR A 628 -55.95 -22.22 -18.17
N VAL A 629 -54.77 -21.65 -18.16
CA VAL A 629 -54.35 -20.66 -17.18
C VAL A 629 -54.47 -19.29 -17.80
N THR A 630 -55.17 -18.37 -17.13
CA THR A 630 -55.30 -16.98 -17.54
C THR A 630 -54.23 -16.17 -16.81
N LEU A 631 -53.26 -15.63 -17.55
CA LEU A 631 -52.24 -14.74 -17.00
C LEU A 631 -52.82 -13.34 -16.81
N LYS A 632 -52.87 -12.88 -15.60
CA LYS A 632 -53.17 -11.49 -15.27
C LYS A 632 -51.87 -10.71 -15.15
N ASP A 633 -51.87 -9.45 -15.56
CA ASP A 633 -50.73 -8.51 -15.47
C ASP A 633 -49.97 -8.59 -14.13
N MET A 634 -50.68 -8.81 -13.03
CA MET A 634 -50.08 -8.89 -11.70
C MET A 634 -49.28 -10.19 -11.47
N ASP A 635 -49.62 -11.30 -12.07
CA ASP A 635 -48.94 -12.58 -11.88
C ASP A 635 -47.61 -12.60 -12.64
N VAL A 636 -47.58 -12.01 -13.80
CA VAL A 636 -46.37 -11.87 -14.63
C VAL A 636 -45.36 -10.91 -14.00
N ARG A 637 -45.80 -9.77 -13.46
CA ARG A 637 -44.96 -8.82 -12.72
C ARG A 637 -44.41 -9.41 -11.41
N ARG A 638 -45.14 -10.35 -10.78
CA ARG A 638 -44.70 -11.03 -9.56
C ARG A 638 -43.58 -12.03 -9.82
N ILE A 639 -43.63 -12.75 -10.96
CA ILE A 639 -42.57 -13.65 -11.40
C ILE A 639 -41.27 -12.87 -11.71
N ALA A 640 -41.37 -11.73 -12.39
CA ALA A 640 -40.22 -10.89 -12.74
C ALA A 640 -39.51 -10.26 -11.50
N ARG A 641 -40.26 -9.92 -10.46
CA ARG A 641 -39.68 -9.35 -9.22
C ARG A 641 -38.98 -10.37 -8.32
N HIS A 642 -39.22 -11.66 -8.52
CA HIS A 642 -38.57 -12.73 -7.73
C HIS A 642 -37.26 -13.20 -8.35
N ASN A 643 -37.00 -12.88 -9.60
CA ASN A 643 -35.82 -13.29 -10.37
C ASN A 643 -34.87 -12.10 -10.73
N GLY A 644 -35.16 -10.90 -10.23
CA GLY A 644 -34.35 -9.68 -10.42
C GLY A 644 -33.43 -9.36 -9.23
#